data_460309d0d3c7cc299c6ad3052c3688ea
#
_entry.id   460309d0d3c7cc299c6ad3052c3688ea
#
_cell.length_a   1.000
_cell.length_b   1.000
_cell.length_c   1.000
_cell.angle_alpha   90.00
_cell.angle_beta   90.00
_cell.angle_gamma   90.00
#
_symmetry.space_group_name_H-M   'P 1'
#
loop_
_entity.id
_entity.type
_entity.pdbx_description
1 polymer ?
#
loop_
_entity_poly.entity_id
_entity_poly.type
_entity_poly.pdbx_seq_one_letter_code
_entity_poly.pdbx_strand_id
1 'polypeptide(L)'
;MYLTELYRFYERMTQDPQSGMPPEGMSAEAIHFALVIGEDGSLKGVHDLRDSKGKPLRRFVPAAVSRSSNVAANFLWDKTSYVLGIDGRDDSCPSPEKRQSFLALHHERFDACPDRHAKALLAFLDHWRPEMLQSLPERQALLGSRLVFQLEGEDRFLHEEPAMDAGPATGSAEISFALVIAEDGSLRSVRDLRDSKGKPRKMSVPAARRRKKELLPNMLWDDAAYVLGVDGKDDTRPSPETAAAFHALHRKLLQDADDKHARALLAFLDRWQPEMLQSLPERPALLDSNLVFRLQGEEGFLHEHPALQRIWLDNLDGQECPQGQCLVTGREGPILKVHPVIKGVIGAQTSGARLISFTCNSFQSFGKEQSENAPVSPRAARGYTTALNYLLQKEHKQVVRLGEDSIVFWTDRACAEESLLGALFDGLDATEQTQDSALLHKVRSLLTAMACGRPVSEDDGIDTSVRFFVLGLAPNAARLGVRLWVTDTFGNLLQRFGRWYRDLAIERRYPGEEEHPALWQLLRDLAPLQKSENIPPLLGGQLLRSILLGRAWPQSMYTAALQRIHADKNVTYYRAALIKAHLCDTTAKGATMSLDKEEQNKGYRLGRLFAVLEKAQTDALGSVNTSLRERYIGAASTRPCLVFPQLLKTAQFHISKRAKQHPGYDIRFSRLVSEIMDGMTAFPPVLSLEDQGRFMLGYYHQNKALYPQKTADDAEN
;
A
#
# COMPACT_ATOMS: atom_id res chain seq x y z
N MET A 1 11.23 2.91 -12.07
CA MET A 1 9.79 3.31 -12.14
C MET A 1 9.10 2.79 -10.87
N TYR A 2 8.03 3.46 -10.37
CA TYR A 2 7.39 3.06 -9.09
C TYR A 2 6.90 1.61 -9.06
N LEU A 3 6.39 1.07 -10.16
CA LEU A 3 5.98 -0.33 -10.24
C LEU A 3 7.14 -1.30 -10.03
N THR A 4 8.31 -0.98 -10.57
CA THR A 4 9.53 -1.79 -10.41
C THR A 4 9.98 -1.81 -8.95
N GLU A 5 9.94 -0.65 -8.26
CA GLU A 5 10.35 -0.57 -6.86
C GLU A 5 9.33 -1.24 -5.92
N LEU A 6 8.02 -1.16 -6.24
CA LEU A 6 6.98 -1.92 -5.52
C LEU A 6 7.14 -3.43 -5.72
N TYR A 7 7.48 -3.86 -6.92
CA TYR A 7 7.72 -5.26 -7.21
C TYR A 7 8.98 -5.79 -6.49
N ARG A 8 10.06 -5.01 -6.45
CA ARG A 8 11.26 -5.33 -5.65
C ARG A 8 10.97 -5.39 -4.16
N PHE A 9 10.15 -4.46 -3.65
CA PHE A 9 9.68 -4.49 -2.27
C PHE A 9 8.91 -5.79 -1.99
N TYR A 10 8.00 -6.19 -2.88
CA TYR A 10 7.28 -7.46 -2.79
C TYR A 10 8.23 -8.65 -2.74
N GLU A 11 9.18 -8.74 -3.68
CA GLU A 11 10.14 -9.84 -3.72
C GLU A 11 10.99 -9.92 -2.44
N ARG A 12 11.43 -8.78 -1.92
CA ARG A 12 12.17 -8.72 -0.66
C ARG A 12 11.34 -9.21 0.53
N MET A 13 10.13 -8.70 0.65
CA MET A 13 9.27 -9.02 1.79
C MET A 13 8.80 -10.47 1.79
N THR A 14 8.62 -11.09 0.62
CA THR A 14 8.26 -12.51 0.52
C THR A 14 9.40 -13.45 0.91
N GLN A 15 10.65 -12.99 0.92
CA GLN A 15 11.81 -13.75 1.41
C GLN A 15 11.88 -13.81 2.94
N ASP A 16 11.21 -12.89 3.64
CA ASP A 16 11.13 -12.87 5.10
C ASP A 16 9.80 -13.48 5.57
N PRO A 17 9.80 -14.68 6.17
CA PRO A 17 8.59 -15.33 6.68
C PRO A 17 7.86 -14.52 7.76
N GLN A 18 8.56 -13.62 8.47
CA GLN A 18 7.98 -12.79 9.53
C GLN A 18 7.37 -11.48 9.01
N SER A 19 7.58 -11.16 7.75
CA SER A 19 7.09 -9.90 7.15
C SER A 19 5.57 -9.77 7.14
N GLY A 20 4.83 -10.88 7.17
CA GLY A 20 3.39 -10.89 6.95
C GLY A 20 2.96 -10.56 5.52
N MET A 21 3.90 -10.57 4.55
CA MET A 21 3.59 -10.40 3.14
C MET A 21 3.03 -11.70 2.56
N PRO A 22 1.86 -11.66 1.89
CA PRO A 22 1.31 -12.85 1.26
C PRO A 22 2.28 -13.44 0.23
N PRO A 23 2.55 -14.76 0.28
CA PRO A 23 3.32 -15.44 -0.76
C PRO A 23 2.65 -15.35 -2.13
N GLU A 24 3.38 -15.72 -3.17
CA GLU A 24 2.86 -15.78 -4.53
C GLU A 24 1.64 -16.72 -4.61
N GLY A 25 0.56 -16.26 -5.27
CA GLY A 25 -0.68 -17.03 -5.35
C GLY A 25 -1.61 -16.89 -4.14
N MET A 26 -1.19 -16.20 -3.08
CA MET A 26 -1.99 -15.99 -1.87
C MET A 26 -2.46 -14.53 -1.73
N SER A 27 -3.50 -14.33 -0.95
CA SER A 27 -3.96 -13.01 -0.48
C SER A 27 -4.22 -13.03 1.04
N ALA A 28 -3.99 -11.90 1.71
CA ALA A 28 -4.33 -11.74 3.11
C ALA A 28 -5.79 -11.31 3.26
N GLU A 29 -6.67 -12.22 3.63
CA GLU A 29 -8.11 -11.97 3.76
C GLU A 29 -8.59 -12.15 5.21
N ALA A 30 -9.60 -11.37 5.56
CA ALA A 30 -10.23 -11.46 6.88
C ALA A 30 -11.16 -12.69 6.92
N ILE A 31 -10.75 -13.75 7.60
CA ILE A 31 -11.49 -15.00 7.73
C ILE A 31 -12.20 -15.04 9.08
N HIS A 32 -13.45 -15.47 9.09
CA HIS A 32 -14.30 -15.48 10.27
C HIS A 32 -14.36 -16.86 10.93
N PHE A 33 -14.53 -17.91 10.12
CA PHE A 33 -14.72 -19.27 10.63
C PHE A 33 -14.03 -20.31 9.75
N ALA A 34 -13.66 -21.44 10.36
CA ALA A 34 -13.32 -22.65 9.65
C ALA A 34 -14.43 -23.70 9.81
N LEU A 35 -14.85 -24.30 8.71
CA LEU A 35 -15.74 -25.44 8.72
C LEU A 35 -14.89 -26.70 8.93
N VAL A 36 -15.08 -27.39 10.04
CA VAL A 36 -14.41 -28.66 10.38
C VAL A 36 -15.20 -29.79 9.75
N ILE A 37 -14.59 -30.44 8.76
CA ILE A 37 -15.22 -31.55 8.01
C ILE A 37 -14.56 -32.87 8.32
N GLY A 38 -15.35 -33.93 8.40
CA GLY A 38 -14.87 -35.30 8.52
C GLY A 38 -14.38 -35.87 7.19
N GLU A 39 -13.61 -36.95 7.21
CA GLU A 39 -13.19 -37.66 5.97
C GLU A 39 -14.39 -38.17 5.14
N ASP A 40 -15.54 -38.39 5.79
CA ASP A 40 -16.83 -38.77 5.19
C ASP A 40 -17.58 -37.57 4.58
N GLY A 41 -17.04 -36.37 4.65
CA GLY A 41 -17.67 -35.14 4.20
C GLY A 41 -18.75 -34.59 5.14
N SER A 42 -18.97 -35.16 6.34
CA SER A 42 -19.90 -34.61 7.33
C SER A 42 -19.31 -33.35 7.98
N LEU A 43 -20.15 -32.35 8.27
CA LEU A 43 -19.75 -31.21 9.09
C LEU A 43 -19.65 -31.63 10.55
N LYS A 44 -18.47 -31.56 11.14
CA LYS A 44 -18.20 -31.93 12.54
C LYS A 44 -18.30 -30.75 13.50
N GLY A 45 -18.03 -29.54 13.01
CA GLY A 45 -18.11 -28.30 13.82
C GLY A 45 -17.77 -27.05 13.05
N VAL A 46 -17.85 -25.94 13.73
CA VAL A 46 -17.49 -24.61 13.22
C VAL A 46 -16.48 -23.99 14.19
N HIS A 47 -15.28 -23.73 13.70
CA HIS A 47 -14.21 -23.09 14.48
C HIS A 47 -14.30 -21.57 14.32
N ASP A 48 -14.47 -20.83 15.42
CA ASP A 48 -14.45 -19.37 15.41
C ASP A 48 -12.99 -18.87 15.35
N LEU A 49 -12.65 -18.17 14.27
CA LEU A 49 -11.30 -17.63 14.00
C LEU A 49 -11.22 -16.14 14.31
N ARG A 50 -12.25 -15.54 14.90
CA ARG A 50 -12.28 -14.13 15.28
C ARG A 50 -11.53 -13.89 16.59
N ASP A 51 -11.08 -12.66 16.79
CA ASP A 51 -10.47 -12.25 18.07
C ASP A 51 -11.52 -12.16 19.21
N SER A 52 -11.05 -11.90 20.41
CA SER A 52 -11.90 -11.73 21.61
C SER A 52 -12.94 -10.58 21.50
N LYS A 53 -12.79 -9.70 20.51
CA LYS A 53 -13.72 -8.60 20.20
C LYS A 53 -14.66 -8.93 19.03
N GLY A 54 -14.64 -10.16 18.54
CA GLY A 54 -15.46 -10.62 17.41
C GLY A 54 -14.96 -10.15 16.04
N LYS A 55 -13.74 -9.60 15.92
CA LYS A 55 -13.16 -9.20 14.65
C LYS A 55 -12.49 -10.39 13.94
N PRO A 56 -12.72 -10.57 12.63
CA PRO A 56 -12.08 -11.62 11.86
C PRO A 56 -10.55 -11.39 11.78
N LEU A 57 -9.79 -12.45 11.97
CA LEU A 57 -8.33 -12.41 11.80
C LEU A 57 -7.94 -12.52 10.33
N ARG A 58 -6.88 -11.81 9.94
CA ARG A 58 -6.32 -11.94 8.60
C ARG A 58 -5.51 -13.23 8.48
N ARG A 59 -5.79 -13.96 7.41
CA ARG A 59 -5.09 -15.21 7.08
C ARG A 59 -4.71 -15.22 5.61
N PHE A 60 -3.62 -15.91 5.30
CA PHE A 60 -3.23 -16.15 3.91
C PHE A 60 -4.11 -17.26 3.35
N VAL A 61 -4.81 -16.93 2.29
CA VAL A 61 -5.68 -17.85 1.55
C VAL A 61 -5.37 -17.74 0.07
N PRO A 62 -5.69 -18.73 -0.76
CA PRO A 62 -5.50 -18.63 -2.20
C PRO A 62 -6.05 -17.32 -2.76
N ALA A 63 -5.35 -16.73 -3.72
CA ALA A 63 -5.64 -15.38 -4.21
C ALA A 63 -7.10 -15.18 -4.59
N ALA A 64 -7.71 -14.11 -4.07
CA ALA A 64 -9.10 -13.77 -4.33
C ALA A 64 -9.36 -13.49 -5.80
N VAL A 65 -10.42 -14.07 -6.36
CA VAL A 65 -10.86 -13.81 -7.74
C VAL A 65 -11.45 -12.40 -7.87
N SER A 66 -11.05 -11.69 -8.91
CA SER A 66 -11.61 -10.37 -9.23
C SER A 66 -13.01 -10.52 -9.83
N ARG A 67 -14.04 -10.10 -9.08
CA ARG A 67 -15.45 -10.17 -9.48
C ARG A 67 -15.93 -8.82 -9.99
N SER A 68 -16.15 -8.66 -11.28
CA SER A 68 -16.74 -7.43 -11.85
C SER A 68 -18.21 -7.57 -12.24
N SER A 69 -18.59 -8.71 -12.83
CA SER A 69 -19.97 -9.00 -13.27
C SER A 69 -20.30 -10.48 -13.27
N ASN A 70 -19.36 -11.34 -12.91
CA ASN A 70 -19.52 -12.79 -12.91
C ASN A 70 -19.61 -13.37 -11.50
N VAL A 71 -20.15 -14.58 -11.39
CA VAL A 71 -20.36 -15.33 -10.17
C VAL A 71 -19.15 -16.24 -9.85
N ALA A 72 -17.93 -15.83 -10.22
CA ALA A 72 -16.73 -16.64 -10.02
C ALA A 72 -16.45 -16.88 -8.53
N ALA A 73 -16.16 -18.12 -8.15
CA ALA A 73 -15.84 -18.52 -6.79
C ALA A 73 -14.34 -18.41 -6.49
N ASN A 74 -13.98 -18.16 -5.23
CA ASN A 74 -12.59 -18.30 -4.77
C ASN A 74 -12.27 -19.79 -4.53
N PHE A 75 -10.98 -20.11 -4.60
CA PHE A 75 -10.49 -21.47 -4.40
C PHE A 75 -10.24 -21.74 -2.92
N LEU A 76 -10.82 -22.85 -2.39
CA LEU A 76 -10.70 -23.33 -1.00
C LEU A 76 -11.18 -22.36 0.09
N TRP A 77 -11.79 -21.25 -0.26
CA TRP A 77 -12.42 -20.32 0.67
C TRP A 77 -13.42 -19.41 -0.04
N ASP A 78 -14.45 -18.95 0.62
CA ASP A 78 -15.31 -17.88 0.12
C ASP A 78 -16.30 -17.39 1.19
N LYS A 79 -17.21 -16.50 0.79
CA LYS A 79 -18.35 -16.09 1.63
C LYS A 79 -19.36 -17.23 1.78
N THR A 80 -20.13 -17.15 2.85
CA THR A 80 -21.26 -18.06 3.13
C THR A 80 -22.14 -18.31 1.92
N SER A 81 -22.40 -17.26 1.09
CA SER A 81 -23.25 -17.39 -0.08
C SER A 81 -22.68 -18.29 -1.18
N TYR A 82 -21.36 -18.46 -1.23
CA TYR A 82 -20.68 -19.38 -2.15
C TYR A 82 -20.49 -20.76 -1.52
N VAL A 83 -20.01 -20.80 -0.28
CA VAL A 83 -19.68 -22.05 0.40
C VAL A 83 -20.93 -22.82 0.84
N LEU A 84 -21.88 -22.14 1.45
CA LEU A 84 -23.10 -22.75 2.01
C LEU A 84 -24.35 -22.52 1.14
N GLY A 85 -24.26 -21.63 0.14
CA GLY A 85 -25.36 -21.38 -0.80
C GLY A 85 -26.49 -20.51 -0.25
N ILE A 86 -26.19 -19.65 0.76
CA ILE A 86 -27.19 -18.85 1.48
C ILE A 86 -26.77 -17.38 1.42
N ASP A 87 -27.74 -16.47 1.24
CA ASP A 87 -27.46 -15.02 1.25
C ASP A 87 -26.85 -14.58 2.60
N GLY A 88 -25.94 -13.63 2.53
CA GLY A 88 -25.22 -13.18 3.71
C GLY A 88 -26.03 -12.33 4.68
N ARG A 89 -27.30 -12.00 4.38
CA ARG A 89 -28.16 -11.17 5.22
C ARG A 89 -29.36 -11.93 5.78
N ASP A 90 -29.79 -12.94 5.05
CA ASP A 90 -30.99 -13.70 5.38
C ASP A 90 -30.78 -15.16 4.98
N ASP A 91 -30.88 -16.05 5.97
CA ASP A 91 -30.71 -17.50 5.79
C ASP A 91 -31.89 -18.19 5.10
N SER A 92 -32.98 -17.48 4.89
CA SER A 92 -34.11 -17.94 4.08
C SER A 92 -33.93 -17.68 2.59
N CYS A 93 -32.91 -16.88 2.18
CA CYS A 93 -32.62 -16.55 0.80
C CYS A 93 -31.52 -17.44 0.21
N PRO A 94 -31.83 -18.40 -0.66
CA PRO A 94 -30.82 -19.24 -1.31
C PRO A 94 -30.01 -18.45 -2.35
N SER A 95 -28.74 -18.83 -2.51
CA SER A 95 -27.82 -18.28 -3.53
C SER A 95 -27.32 -19.41 -4.46
N PRO A 96 -28.19 -20.02 -5.28
CA PRO A 96 -27.87 -21.24 -6.03
C PRO A 96 -26.76 -21.04 -7.06
N GLU A 97 -26.76 -19.91 -7.80
CA GLU A 97 -25.74 -19.62 -8.81
C GLU A 97 -24.32 -19.52 -8.21
N LYS A 98 -24.20 -18.85 -7.05
CA LYS A 98 -22.92 -18.73 -6.35
C LYS A 98 -22.46 -20.08 -5.83
N ARG A 99 -23.35 -20.84 -5.24
CA ARG A 99 -23.08 -22.20 -4.76
C ARG A 99 -22.63 -23.10 -5.91
N GLN A 100 -23.34 -23.07 -7.02
CA GLN A 100 -23.00 -23.85 -8.22
C GLN A 100 -21.61 -23.49 -8.76
N SER A 101 -21.27 -22.20 -8.78
CA SER A 101 -19.92 -21.75 -9.20
C SER A 101 -18.82 -22.29 -8.27
N PHE A 102 -19.08 -22.33 -6.96
CA PHE A 102 -18.12 -22.86 -5.98
C PHE A 102 -17.97 -24.38 -6.16
N LEU A 103 -19.08 -25.12 -6.27
CA LEU A 103 -19.10 -26.56 -6.54
C LEU A 103 -18.32 -26.90 -7.82
N ALA A 104 -18.70 -26.28 -8.94
CA ALA A 104 -18.08 -26.55 -10.24
C ALA A 104 -16.56 -26.34 -10.23
N LEU A 105 -16.09 -25.27 -9.58
CA LEU A 105 -14.67 -24.98 -9.46
C LEU A 105 -13.90 -26.10 -8.72
N HIS A 106 -14.47 -26.62 -7.61
CA HIS A 106 -13.78 -27.61 -6.79
C HIS A 106 -13.87 -29.02 -7.41
N HIS A 107 -14.99 -29.36 -8.04
CA HIS A 107 -15.11 -30.58 -8.83
C HIS A 107 -14.15 -30.61 -10.01
N GLU A 108 -14.11 -29.52 -10.81
CA GLU A 108 -13.15 -29.41 -11.92
C GLU A 108 -11.70 -29.69 -11.47
N ARG A 109 -11.36 -29.28 -10.25
CA ARG A 109 -9.99 -29.40 -9.73
C ARG A 109 -9.69 -30.72 -9.02
N PHE A 110 -10.66 -31.28 -8.33
CA PHE A 110 -10.42 -32.35 -7.37
C PHE A 110 -11.08 -33.70 -7.70
N ASP A 111 -11.97 -33.79 -8.69
CA ASP A 111 -12.64 -35.08 -9.02
C ASP A 111 -11.65 -36.21 -9.27
N ALA A 112 -10.51 -35.92 -9.88
CA ALA A 112 -9.46 -36.91 -10.13
C ALA A 112 -8.37 -36.96 -9.04
N CYS A 113 -8.45 -36.15 -7.98
CA CYS A 113 -7.44 -36.09 -6.93
C CYS A 113 -7.61 -37.26 -5.96
N PRO A 114 -6.57 -38.10 -5.75
CA PRO A 114 -6.66 -39.22 -4.83
C PRO A 114 -6.54 -38.84 -3.35
N ASP A 115 -6.16 -37.58 -3.08
CA ASP A 115 -5.91 -37.06 -1.75
C ASP A 115 -7.14 -37.09 -0.85
N ARG A 116 -6.94 -37.37 0.45
CA ARG A 116 -8.04 -37.49 1.43
C ARG A 116 -8.73 -36.16 1.72
N HIS A 117 -7.97 -35.04 1.73
CA HIS A 117 -8.52 -33.71 1.98
C HIS A 117 -9.41 -33.25 0.82
N ALA A 118 -8.97 -33.52 -0.42
CA ALA A 118 -9.76 -33.26 -1.61
C ALA A 118 -11.07 -34.05 -1.61
N LYS A 119 -11.00 -35.36 -1.28
CA LYS A 119 -12.18 -36.23 -1.18
C LYS A 119 -13.15 -35.79 -0.08
N ALA A 120 -12.63 -35.46 1.10
CA ALA A 120 -13.44 -34.96 2.20
C ALA A 120 -14.15 -33.65 1.82
N LEU A 121 -13.45 -32.73 1.16
CA LEU A 121 -14.03 -31.48 0.68
C LEU A 121 -15.14 -31.73 -0.35
N LEU A 122 -14.90 -32.52 -1.39
CA LEU A 122 -15.90 -32.83 -2.39
C LEU A 122 -17.12 -33.54 -1.77
N ALA A 123 -16.91 -34.52 -0.90
CA ALA A 123 -17.98 -35.19 -0.18
C ALA A 123 -18.81 -34.21 0.65
N PHE A 124 -18.17 -33.26 1.37
CA PHE A 124 -18.89 -32.19 2.07
C PHE A 124 -19.69 -31.32 1.11
N LEU A 125 -19.10 -30.89 0.01
CA LEU A 125 -19.74 -30.04 -0.97
C LEU A 125 -20.97 -30.70 -1.61
N ASP A 126 -20.92 -32.02 -1.84
CA ASP A 126 -22.02 -32.80 -2.40
C ASP A 126 -23.14 -33.09 -1.40
N HIS A 127 -22.76 -33.34 -0.14
CA HIS A 127 -23.72 -33.66 0.92
C HIS A 127 -24.42 -32.44 1.53
N TRP A 128 -23.75 -31.28 1.58
CA TRP A 128 -24.26 -30.09 2.19
C TRP A 128 -25.51 -29.54 1.48
N ARG A 129 -26.56 -29.26 2.25
CA ARG A 129 -27.78 -28.59 1.81
C ARG A 129 -28.01 -27.32 2.63
N PRO A 130 -28.49 -26.22 2.02
CA PRO A 130 -28.71 -24.94 2.72
C PRO A 130 -29.57 -25.05 3.98
N GLU A 131 -30.53 -25.97 3.98
CA GLU A 131 -31.44 -26.20 5.11
C GLU A 131 -30.72 -26.71 6.37
N MET A 132 -29.56 -27.34 6.19
CA MET A 132 -28.72 -27.85 7.29
C MET A 132 -28.19 -26.73 8.17
N LEU A 133 -28.08 -25.51 7.65
CA LEU A 133 -27.66 -24.35 8.43
C LEU A 133 -28.58 -24.07 9.61
N GLN A 134 -29.88 -24.38 9.48
CA GLN A 134 -30.87 -24.13 10.52
C GLN A 134 -30.61 -24.95 11.80
N SER A 135 -29.89 -26.06 11.70
CA SER A 135 -29.53 -26.92 12.83
C SER A 135 -28.26 -26.49 13.56
N LEU A 136 -27.50 -25.51 13.01
CA LEU A 136 -26.22 -25.09 13.59
C LEU A 136 -26.39 -24.01 14.65
N PRO A 137 -25.75 -24.13 15.81
CA PRO A 137 -25.75 -23.09 16.85
C PRO A 137 -25.16 -21.76 16.34
N GLU A 138 -24.16 -21.80 15.46
CA GLU A 138 -23.43 -20.65 14.92
C GLU A 138 -24.15 -19.99 13.73
N ARG A 139 -25.36 -20.42 13.38
CA ARG A 139 -26.16 -19.99 12.23
C ARG A 139 -26.10 -18.48 11.97
N GLN A 140 -26.40 -17.66 12.98
CA GLN A 140 -26.43 -16.20 12.84
C GLN A 140 -25.04 -15.60 12.58
N ALA A 141 -24.00 -16.16 13.19
CA ALA A 141 -22.63 -15.69 13.05
C ALA A 141 -22.02 -16.05 11.68
N LEU A 142 -22.49 -17.13 11.06
CA LEU A 142 -22.04 -17.57 9.75
C LEU A 142 -22.57 -16.69 8.61
N LEU A 143 -23.71 -16.00 8.81
CA LEU A 143 -24.29 -15.15 7.77
C LEU A 143 -23.34 -14.00 7.40
N GLY A 144 -23.03 -13.85 6.10
CA GLY A 144 -22.13 -12.85 5.57
C GLY A 144 -20.64 -13.07 5.88
N SER A 145 -20.31 -14.16 6.56
CA SER A 145 -18.95 -14.50 6.95
C SER A 145 -18.12 -15.07 5.80
N ARG A 146 -16.78 -15.03 5.93
CA ARG A 146 -15.84 -15.72 5.05
C ARG A 146 -15.35 -16.97 5.73
N LEU A 147 -15.37 -18.06 4.99
CA LEU A 147 -15.19 -19.43 5.48
C LEU A 147 -13.98 -20.08 4.81
N VAL A 148 -13.22 -20.84 5.57
CA VAL A 148 -12.20 -21.80 5.12
C VAL A 148 -12.59 -23.20 5.58
N PHE A 149 -11.79 -24.21 5.23
CA PHE A 149 -12.04 -25.61 5.60
C PHE A 149 -10.87 -26.16 6.40
N GLN A 150 -11.18 -27.07 7.32
CA GLN A 150 -10.24 -27.81 8.15
C GLN A 150 -10.70 -29.27 8.23
N LEU A 151 -9.77 -30.23 8.16
CA LEU A 151 -10.12 -31.62 8.38
C LEU A 151 -10.15 -31.93 9.88
N GLU A 152 -11.09 -32.76 10.30
CA GLU A 152 -11.23 -33.17 11.71
C GLU A 152 -9.94 -33.80 12.24
N GLY A 153 -9.47 -33.32 13.39
CA GLY A 153 -8.24 -33.81 14.03
C GLY A 153 -6.95 -33.19 13.52
N GLU A 154 -7.01 -32.23 12.61
CA GLU A 154 -5.85 -31.50 12.08
C GLU A 154 -5.84 -30.03 12.52
N ASP A 155 -4.64 -29.48 12.73
CA ASP A 155 -4.49 -28.06 13.09
C ASP A 155 -4.42 -27.14 11.87
N ARG A 156 -4.13 -27.69 10.68
CA ARG A 156 -3.98 -26.96 9.42
C ARG A 156 -5.30 -26.81 8.67
N PHE A 157 -5.42 -25.72 7.93
CA PHE A 157 -6.53 -25.55 7.00
C PHE A 157 -6.25 -26.29 5.67
N LEU A 158 -7.30 -26.68 4.97
CA LEU A 158 -7.17 -27.44 3.72
C LEU A 158 -6.31 -26.69 2.68
N HIS A 159 -6.36 -25.36 2.61
CA HIS A 159 -5.56 -24.58 1.69
C HIS A 159 -4.08 -24.45 2.07
N GLU A 160 -3.68 -24.90 3.23
CA GLU A 160 -2.28 -24.98 3.69
C GLU A 160 -1.67 -26.35 3.42
N GLU A 161 -2.47 -27.34 2.98
CA GLU A 161 -2.01 -28.67 2.63
C GLU A 161 -1.43 -28.71 1.22
N PRO A 162 -0.19 -29.19 1.05
CA PRO A 162 0.49 -29.22 -0.26
C PRO A 162 -0.31 -29.94 -1.35
N ALA A 163 -1.06 -30.98 -0.98
CA ALA A 163 -1.90 -31.73 -1.91
C ALA A 163 -3.10 -30.95 -2.43
N MET A 164 -3.51 -29.89 -1.71
CA MET A 164 -4.60 -29.00 -2.07
C MET A 164 -4.15 -27.77 -2.87
N ASP A 165 -2.82 -27.55 -2.98
CA ASP A 165 -2.23 -26.49 -3.79
C ASP A 165 -2.18 -26.84 -5.30
N ALA A 166 -3.03 -27.79 -5.71
CA ALA A 166 -3.25 -28.11 -7.11
C ALA A 166 -3.85 -26.88 -7.82
N GLY A 167 -2.99 -25.95 -8.22
CA GLY A 167 -3.35 -24.83 -9.07
C GLY A 167 -4.06 -25.33 -10.35
N PRO A 168 -4.65 -24.45 -11.18
CA PRO A 168 -5.36 -24.81 -12.43
C PRO A 168 -4.49 -25.55 -13.44
N ALA A 169 -3.29 -25.92 -13.05
CA ALA A 169 -2.18 -26.43 -13.83
C ALA A 169 -1.98 -27.92 -13.77
N THR A 170 -2.56 -28.62 -12.82
CA THR A 170 -2.39 -30.06 -12.72
C THR A 170 -3.62 -30.82 -13.19
N GLY A 171 -3.38 -31.85 -13.97
CA GLY A 171 -4.37 -32.84 -14.40
C GLY A 171 -3.96 -34.22 -13.88
N SER A 172 -4.86 -35.18 -13.91
CA SER A 172 -4.53 -36.56 -13.68
C SER A 172 -4.23 -37.26 -15.01
N ALA A 173 -3.05 -37.89 -15.12
CA ALA A 173 -2.70 -38.71 -16.26
C ALA A 173 -2.27 -40.11 -15.82
N GLU A 174 -2.52 -41.08 -16.70
CA GLU A 174 -2.05 -42.45 -16.55
C GLU A 174 -0.60 -42.56 -17.07
N ILE A 175 0.37 -42.64 -16.18
CA ILE A 175 1.80 -42.69 -16.52
C ILE A 175 2.33 -44.10 -16.35
N SER A 176 3.03 -44.55 -17.37
CA SER A 176 3.56 -45.91 -17.42
C SER A 176 5.02 -45.99 -16.99
N PHE A 177 5.85 -45.03 -17.41
CA PHE A 177 7.29 -45.07 -17.15
C PHE A 177 7.87 -43.71 -16.76
N ALA A 178 8.98 -43.76 -16.02
CA ALA A 178 9.81 -42.59 -15.77
C ALA A 178 11.20 -42.78 -16.42
N LEU A 179 11.60 -41.81 -17.22
CA LEU A 179 12.94 -41.72 -17.78
C LEU A 179 13.86 -41.09 -16.73
N VAL A 180 14.83 -41.87 -16.25
CA VAL A 180 15.84 -41.40 -15.28
C VAL A 180 17.01 -40.83 -16.07
N ILE A 181 17.16 -39.49 -16.00
CA ILE A 181 18.21 -38.74 -16.69
C ILE A 181 19.26 -38.24 -15.72
N ALA A 182 20.50 -38.17 -16.16
CA ALA A 182 21.59 -37.56 -15.40
C ALA A 182 21.67 -36.04 -15.67
N GLU A 183 22.42 -35.29 -14.87
CA GLU A 183 22.63 -33.85 -15.03
C GLU A 183 23.22 -33.49 -16.41
N ASP A 184 23.98 -34.37 -17.03
CA ASP A 184 24.54 -34.22 -18.39
C ASP A 184 23.54 -34.53 -19.51
N GLY A 185 22.29 -34.86 -19.17
CA GLY A 185 21.24 -35.24 -20.11
C GLY A 185 21.28 -36.68 -20.61
N SER A 186 22.22 -37.51 -20.13
CA SER A 186 22.25 -38.92 -20.56
C SER A 186 21.13 -39.74 -19.89
N LEU A 187 20.42 -40.56 -20.67
CA LEU A 187 19.45 -41.52 -20.14
C LEU A 187 20.21 -42.63 -19.37
N ARG A 188 19.88 -42.86 -18.10
CA ARG A 188 20.53 -43.84 -17.23
C ARG A 188 19.72 -45.12 -17.11
N SER A 189 18.43 -45.00 -16.97
CA SER A 189 17.51 -46.12 -16.87
C SER A 189 16.07 -45.70 -17.17
N VAL A 190 15.25 -46.71 -17.44
CA VAL A 190 13.80 -46.57 -17.55
C VAL A 190 13.17 -47.26 -16.34
N ARG A 191 12.36 -46.54 -15.58
CA ARG A 191 11.67 -47.09 -14.41
C ARG A 191 10.21 -47.36 -14.75
N ASP A 192 9.79 -48.62 -14.60
CA ASP A 192 8.40 -49.04 -14.73
C ASP A 192 7.60 -48.55 -13.51
N LEU A 193 6.55 -47.80 -13.74
CA LEU A 193 5.64 -47.24 -12.72
C LEU A 193 4.31 -47.98 -12.66
N ARG A 194 4.07 -48.95 -13.54
CA ARG A 194 2.84 -49.75 -13.61
C ARG A 194 2.72 -50.66 -12.40
N ASP A 195 1.49 -50.99 -12.06
CA ASP A 195 1.24 -51.95 -10.99
C ASP A 195 1.59 -53.41 -11.42
N SER A 196 1.47 -54.35 -10.50
CA SER A 196 1.74 -55.78 -10.73
C SER A 196 0.88 -56.41 -11.81
N LYS A 197 -0.19 -55.71 -12.27
CA LYS A 197 -1.09 -56.16 -13.36
C LYS A 197 -0.79 -55.42 -14.68
N GLY A 198 0.29 -54.65 -14.73
CA GLY A 198 0.66 -53.86 -15.91
C GLY A 198 -0.16 -52.61 -16.14
N LYS A 199 -0.97 -52.15 -15.15
CA LYS A 199 -1.78 -50.97 -15.25
C LYS A 199 -0.96 -49.70 -15.01
N PRO A 200 -1.08 -48.63 -15.84
CA PRO A 200 -0.42 -47.37 -15.61
C PRO A 200 -0.78 -46.77 -14.25
N ARG A 201 0.18 -46.06 -13.63
CA ARG A 201 -0.03 -45.32 -12.39
C ARG A 201 -0.72 -44.01 -12.67
N LYS A 202 -1.87 -43.72 -12.01
CA LYS A 202 -2.44 -42.41 -12.00
C LYS A 202 -1.59 -41.42 -11.22
N MET A 203 -1.14 -40.37 -11.85
CA MET A 203 -0.28 -39.33 -11.24
C MET A 203 -0.83 -37.93 -11.52
N SER A 204 -0.62 -37.04 -10.55
CA SER A 204 -0.82 -35.60 -10.76
C SER A 204 0.34 -35.10 -11.61
N VAL A 205 0.04 -34.55 -12.78
CA VAL A 205 1.01 -34.02 -13.75
C VAL A 205 0.51 -32.67 -14.26
N PRO A 206 1.35 -31.83 -14.88
CA PRO A 206 0.86 -30.65 -15.58
C PRO A 206 -0.30 -30.98 -16.49
N ALA A 207 -1.37 -30.14 -16.46
CA ALA A 207 -2.62 -30.42 -17.17
C ALA A 207 -2.40 -30.69 -18.66
N ALA A 208 -3.02 -31.75 -19.16
CA ALA A 208 -2.95 -32.14 -20.57
C ALA A 208 -3.57 -31.05 -21.47
N ARG A 209 -2.90 -30.72 -22.55
CA ARG A 209 -3.41 -29.77 -23.55
C ARG A 209 -4.44 -30.44 -24.48
N ARG A 210 -5.55 -29.75 -24.76
CA ARG A 210 -6.58 -30.26 -25.68
C ARG A 210 -6.06 -30.23 -27.13
N ARG A 211 -5.78 -31.39 -27.70
CA ARG A 211 -5.30 -31.57 -29.08
C ARG A 211 -6.46 -31.71 -30.04
N LYS A 212 -6.89 -30.60 -30.69
CA LYS A 212 -7.94 -30.70 -31.71
C LYS A 212 -7.41 -30.98 -33.13
N LYS A 213 -6.39 -30.24 -33.57
CA LYS A 213 -5.68 -30.39 -34.87
C LYS A 213 -4.25 -29.86 -34.82
N GLU A 214 -3.82 -29.34 -33.67
CA GLU A 214 -2.51 -28.71 -33.47
C GLU A 214 -1.60 -29.64 -32.71
N LEU A 215 -0.29 -29.60 -33.01
CA LEU A 215 0.77 -30.32 -32.28
C LEU A 215 1.03 -29.58 -30.96
N LEU A 216 0.29 -29.89 -29.93
CA LEU A 216 0.36 -29.26 -28.61
C LEU A 216 0.99 -30.25 -27.59
N PRO A 217 2.28 -30.17 -27.32
CA PRO A 217 2.94 -31.02 -26.31
C PRO A 217 2.53 -30.62 -24.88
N ASN A 218 2.50 -31.60 -23.99
CA ASN A 218 2.34 -31.37 -22.56
C ASN A 218 3.66 -30.89 -21.93
N MET A 219 3.59 -30.25 -20.78
CA MET A 219 4.78 -29.80 -20.06
C MET A 219 5.30 -30.90 -19.11
N LEU A 220 6.59 -31.27 -19.24
CA LEU A 220 7.33 -32.22 -18.39
C LEU A 220 6.81 -33.64 -18.42
N TRP A 221 5.89 -33.97 -19.32
CA TRP A 221 5.39 -35.31 -19.58
C TRP A 221 4.67 -35.38 -20.94
N ASP A 222 4.70 -36.51 -21.60
CA ASP A 222 3.85 -36.77 -22.77
C ASP A 222 3.96 -38.26 -23.18
N ASP A 223 3.27 -38.62 -24.27
CA ASP A 223 3.40 -39.93 -24.87
C ASP A 223 4.74 -40.10 -25.61
N ALA A 224 5.04 -41.34 -25.97
CA ALA A 224 6.31 -41.71 -26.65
C ALA A 224 6.54 -40.96 -27.96
N ALA A 225 5.49 -40.57 -28.69
CA ALA A 225 5.63 -39.85 -29.94
C ALA A 225 6.19 -38.43 -29.72
N TYR A 226 5.81 -37.79 -28.63
CA TYR A 226 6.31 -36.45 -28.28
C TYR A 226 7.67 -36.50 -27.56
N VAL A 227 7.85 -37.48 -26.64
CA VAL A 227 9.05 -37.54 -25.81
C VAL A 227 10.21 -38.22 -26.54
N LEU A 228 9.94 -39.31 -27.20
CA LEU A 228 10.97 -40.16 -27.85
C LEU A 228 11.04 -40.03 -29.37
N GLY A 229 10.04 -39.39 -29.98
CA GLY A 229 10.01 -39.13 -31.42
C GLY A 229 9.68 -40.34 -32.28
N VAL A 230 8.94 -41.31 -31.73
CA VAL A 230 8.52 -42.53 -32.42
C VAL A 230 6.99 -42.71 -32.39
N ASP A 231 6.41 -43.31 -33.43
CA ASP A 231 4.98 -43.61 -33.43
C ASP A 231 4.65 -44.60 -32.30
N GLY A 232 3.60 -44.29 -31.51
CA GLY A 232 3.21 -45.13 -30.37
C GLY A 232 2.81 -46.56 -30.70
N LYS A 233 2.57 -46.87 -31.99
CA LYS A 233 2.21 -48.25 -32.44
C LYS A 233 3.28 -48.92 -33.27
N ASP A 234 4.16 -48.13 -33.84
CA ASP A 234 5.22 -48.62 -34.74
C ASP A 234 6.48 -47.77 -34.56
N ASP A 235 7.47 -48.32 -33.86
CA ASP A 235 8.74 -47.68 -33.56
C ASP A 235 9.65 -47.53 -34.81
N THR A 236 9.28 -48.11 -35.92
CA THR A 236 9.95 -47.88 -37.20
C THR A 236 9.50 -46.58 -37.88
N ARG A 237 8.39 -45.97 -37.41
CA ARG A 237 7.89 -44.70 -37.93
C ARG A 237 8.34 -43.55 -37.04
N PRO A 238 9.20 -42.67 -37.56
CA PRO A 238 9.59 -41.50 -36.80
C PRO A 238 8.43 -40.50 -36.70
N SER A 239 8.30 -39.82 -35.57
CA SER A 239 7.38 -38.71 -35.34
C SER A 239 8.18 -37.40 -35.09
N PRO A 240 8.93 -36.88 -36.08
CA PRO A 240 9.86 -35.80 -35.90
C PRO A 240 9.14 -34.48 -35.56
N GLU A 241 7.94 -34.28 -36.08
CA GLU A 241 7.17 -33.04 -35.84
C GLU A 241 6.68 -32.94 -34.40
N THR A 242 6.22 -34.05 -33.82
CA THR A 242 5.78 -34.12 -32.42
C THR A 242 6.94 -33.93 -31.46
N ALA A 243 8.08 -34.65 -31.70
CA ALA A 243 9.29 -34.46 -30.91
C ALA A 243 9.86 -33.04 -30.99
N ALA A 244 9.89 -32.47 -32.19
CA ALA A 244 10.33 -31.08 -32.36
C ALA A 244 9.43 -30.09 -31.62
N ALA A 245 8.10 -30.33 -31.61
CA ALA A 245 7.15 -29.49 -30.85
C ALA A 245 7.40 -29.60 -29.34
N PHE A 246 7.63 -30.80 -28.81
CA PHE A 246 7.95 -31.05 -27.40
C PHE A 246 9.26 -30.36 -26.99
N HIS A 247 10.28 -30.52 -27.79
CA HIS A 247 11.59 -29.90 -27.59
C HIS A 247 11.49 -28.35 -27.64
N ALA A 248 10.80 -27.79 -28.63
CA ALA A 248 10.62 -26.36 -28.78
C ALA A 248 9.87 -25.74 -27.59
N LEU A 249 8.83 -26.42 -27.06
CA LEU A 249 8.12 -25.98 -25.88
C LEU A 249 9.06 -25.89 -24.67
N HIS A 250 9.79 -26.97 -24.38
CA HIS A 250 10.67 -27.02 -23.20
C HIS A 250 11.86 -26.08 -23.33
N ARG A 251 12.45 -25.94 -24.52
CA ARG A 251 13.52 -24.97 -24.77
C ARG A 251 13.03 -23.55 -24.53
N LYS A 252 11.85 -23.20 -25.07
CA LYS A 252 11.25 -21.88 -24.88
C LYS A 252 11.04 -21.52 -23.40
N LEU A 253 10.63 -22.51 -22.58
CA LEU A 253 10.26 -22.27 -21.19
C LEU A 253 11.43 -22.40 -20.21
N LEU A 254 12.41 -23.25 -20.52
CA LEU A 254 13.45 -23.65 -19.56
C LEU A 254 14.84 -23.09 -19.86
N GLN A 255 15.11 -22.56 -21.07
CA GLN A 255 16.46 -22.13 -21.46
C GLN A 255 17.08 -21.07 -20.55
N ASP A 256 16.25 -20.18 -19.99
CA ASP A 256 16.68 -19.08 -19.13
C ASP A 256 16.55 -19.43 -17.62
N ALA A 257 16.19 -20.67 -17.30
CA ALA A 257 16.05 -21.12 -15.93
C ALA A 257 17.42 -21.50 -15.34
N ASP A 258 17.82 -20.84 -14.25
CA ASP A 258 19.01 -21.21 -13.49
C ASP A 258 18.66 -22.35 -12.50
N ASP A 259 18.31 -23.52 -13.07
CA ASP A 259 17.92 -24.72 -12.32
C ASP A 259 18.53 -25.95 -12.95
N LYS A 260 19.06 -26.88 -12.11
CA LYS A 260 19.73 -28.08 -12.57
C LYS A 260 18.79 -29.07 -13.28
N HIS A 261 17.52 -29.15 -12.85
CA HIS A 261 16.53 -30.07 -13.44
C HIS A 261 16.11 -29.57 -14.84
N ALA A 262 15.96 -28.24 -14.99
CA ALA A 262 15.71 -27.62 -16.28
C ALA A 262 16.86 -27.89 -17.26
N ARG A 263 18.11 -27.71 -16.83
CA ARG A 263 19.30 -27.97 -17.63
C ARG A 263 19.45 -29.44 -18.01
N ALA A 264 19.20 -30.36 -17.07
CA ALA A 264 19.27 -31.81 -17.33
C ALA A 264 18.23 -32.25 -18.38
N LEU A 265 16.98 -31.71 -18.28
CA LEU A 265 15.95 -32.04 -19.26
C LEU A 265 16.30 -31.51 -20.66
N LEU A 266 16.74 -30.25 -20.76
CA LEU A 266 17.14 -29.65 -22.05
C LEU A 266 18.33 -30.43 -22.66
N ALA A 267 19.33 -30.78 -21.84
CA ALA A 267 20.48 -31.61 -22.29
C ALA A 267 20.03 -32.98 -22.78
N PHE A 268 19.03 -33.62 -22.12
CA PHE A 268 18.44 -34.88 -22.59
C PHE A 268 17.77 -34.68 -23.95
N LEU A 269 16.92 -33.67 -24.10
CA LEU A 269 16.20 -33.40 -25.34
C LEU A 269 17.15 -33.07 -26.52
N ASP A 270 18.27 -32.39 -26.27
CA ASP A 270 19.29 -32.10 -27.28
C ASP A 270 20.12 -33.34 -27.68
N ARG A 271 20.28 -34.29 -26.77
CA ARG A 271 21.11 -35.47 -26.98
C ARG A 271 20.33 -36.67 -27.50
N TRP A 272 19.02 -36.73 -27.17
CA TRP A 272 18.21 -37.92 -27.53
C TRP A 272 17.97 -38.03 -29.03
N GLN A 273 18.20 -39.23 -29.55
CA GLN A 273 17.90 -39.62 -30.94
C GLN A 273 16.95 -40.82 -30.93
N PRO A 274 15.91 -40.85 -31.78
CA PRO A 274 14.95 -41.95 -31.79
C PRO A 274 15.57 -43.35 -31.96
N GLU A 275 16.70 -43.43 -32.66
CA GLU A 275 17.45 -44.67 -32.88
C GLU A 275 17.98 -45.29 -31.58
N MET A 276 18.23 -44.46 -30.56
CA MET A 276 18.66 -44.92 -29.23
C MET A 276 17.66 -45.83 -28.55
N LEU A 277 16.37 -45.72 -28.92
CA LEU A 277 15.31 -46.57 -28.39
C LEU A 277 15.58 -48.07 -28.68
N GLN A 278 16.23 -48.36 -29.80
CA GLN A 278 16.52 -49.75 -30.18
C GLN A 278 17.44 -50.47 -29.20
N SER A 279 18.23 -49.74 -28.42
CA SER A 279 19.13 -50.28 -27.41
C SER A 279 18.47 -50.53 -26.05
N LEU A 280 17.22 -50.10 -25.85
CA LEU A 280 16.53 -50.20 -24.56
C LEU A 280 15.76 -51.53 -24.44
N PRO A 281 15.96 -52.30 -23.35
CA PRO A 281 15.17 -53.50 -23.10
C PRO A 281 13.67 -53.28 -22.98
N GLU A 282 13.27 -52.11 -22.48
CA GLU A 282 11.87 -51.70 -22.23
C GLU A 282 11.16 -51.22 -23.50
N ARG A 283 11.85 -51.17 -24.64
CA ARG A 283 11.36 -50.67 -25.92
C ARG A 283 9.90 -51.04 -26.25
N PRO A 284 9.49 -52.32 -26.21
CA PRO A 284 8.11 -52.66 -26.60
C PRO A 284 7.05 -52.08 -25.67
N ALA A 285 7.40 -51.85 -24.39
CA ALA A 285 6.48 -51.36 -23.40
C ALA A 285 6.42 -49.83 -23.36
N LEU A 286 7.44 -49.13 -23.89
CA LEU A 286 7.49 -47.69 -23.99
C LEU A 286 6.57 -47.14 -25.08
N LEU A 287 6.34 -47.89 -26.13
CA LEU A 287 5.43 -47.54 -27.20
C LEU A 287 4.01 -47.40 -26.65
N ASP A 288 3.29 -46.38 -27.10
CA ASP A 288 1.91 -46.05 -26.67
C ASP A 288 1.80 -45.82 -25.15
N SER A 289 2.87 -45.35 -24.52
CA SER A 289 2.94 -45.08 -23.08
C SER A 289 3.19 -43.61 -22.80
N ASN A 290 2.59 -43.09 -21.72
CA ASN A 290 2.91 -41.77 -21.18
C ASN A 290 4.15 -41.85 -20.28
N LEU A 291 5.01 -40.85 -20.45
CA LEU A 291 6.35 -40.81 -19.86
C LEU A 291 6.51 -39.54 -19.03
N VAL A 292 7.18 -39.65 -17.89
CA VAL A 292 7.65 -38.55 -17.05
C VAL A 292 9.16 -38.60 -16.90
N PHE A 293 9.76 -37.60 -16.29
CA PHE A 293 11.19 -37.50 -16.09
C PHE A 293 11.55 -37.49 -14.61
N ARG A 294 12.71 -38.01 -14.31
CA ARG A 294 13.32 -38.06 -12.96
C ARG A 294 14.81 -37.79 -13.07
N LEU A 295 15.36 -36.97 -12.15
CA LEU A 295 16.80 -36.80 -12.07
C LEU A 295 17.47 -37.95 -11.31
N GLN A 296 18.61 -38.41 -11.80
CA GLN A 296 19.37 -39.48 -11.16
C GLN A 296 19.77 -39.08 -9.74
N GLY A 297 19.56 -40.01 -8.77
CA GLY A 297 19.88 -39.77 -7.36
C GLY A 297 18.82 -39.03 -6.54
N GLU A 298 17.71 -38.61 -7.16
CA GLU A 298 16.61 -37.97 -6.45
C GLU A 298 15.37 -38.87 -6.40
N GLU A 299 14.49 -38.66 -5.38
CA GLU A 299 13.28 -39.49 -5.23
C GLU A 299 12.08 -38.97 -6.01
N GLY A 300 11.96 -37.62 -6.24
CA GLY A 300 10.85 -36.96 -6.92
C GLY A 300 10.95 -36.96 -8.44
N PHE A 301 9.86 -36.63 -9.11
CA PHE A 301 9.80 -36.42 -10.55
C PHE A 301 10.02 -34.93 -10.91
N LEU A 302 10.51 -34.65 -12.12
CA LEU A 302 10.79 -33.27 -12.56
C LEU A 302 9.55 -32.35 -12.48
N HIS A 303 8.38 -32.89 -12.80
CA HIS A 303 7.12 -32.11 -12.73
C HIS A 303 6.65 -31.79 -11.29
N GLU A 304 7.22 -32.48 -10.28
CA GLU A 304 6.97 -32.20 -8.85
C GLU A 304 7.94 -31.16 -8.29
N HIS A 305 9.00 -30.80 -9.04
CA HIS A 305 10.01 -29.88 -8.57
C HIS A 305 9.50 -28.42 -8.53
N PRO A 306 9.62 -27.69 -7.39
CA PRO A 306 9.01 -26.38 -7.20
C PRO A 306 9.41 -25.31 -8.25
N ALA A 307 10.68 -25.31 -8.70
CA ALA A 307 11.15 -24.38 -9.71
C ALA A 307 10.49 -24.62 -11.07
N LEU A 308 10.34 -25.89 -11.48
CA LEU A 308 9.69 -26.27 -12.75
C LEU A 308 8.17 -26.08 -12.70
N GLN A 309 7.55 -26.34 -11.54
CA GLN A 309 6.14 -26.04 -11.32
C GLN A 309 5.86 -24.55 -11.46
N ARG A 310 6.72 -23.70 -10.90
CA ARG A 310 6.58 -22.25 -11.01
C ARG A 310 6.64 -21.77 -12.46
N ILE A 311 7.61 -22.27 -13.24
CA ILE A 311 7.74 -21.95 -14.67
C ILE A 311 6.48 -22.37 -15.44
N TRP A 312 5.93 -23.52 -15.09
CA TRP A 312 4.68 -24.01 -15.69
C TRP A 312 3.48 -23.15 -15.33
N LEU A 313 3.30 -22.78 -14.05
CA LEU A 313 2.22 -21.92 -13.59
C LEU A 313 2.26 -20.55 -14.26
N ASP A 314 3.45 -19.95 -14.35
CA ASP A 314 3.64 -18.68 -15.06
C ASP A 314 3.25 -18.75 -16.54
N ASN A 315 3.44 -19.93 -17.18
CA ASN A 315 3.08 -20.13 -18.58
C ASN A 315 1.60 -20.43 -18.80
N LEU A 316 0.91 -21.02 -17.84
CA LEU A 316 -0.54 -21.28 -17.95
C LEU A 316 -1.37 -20.02 -17.91
N ASP A 317 -1.05 -19.10 -17.03
CA ASP A 317 -1.67 -17.77 -16.98
C ASP A 317 -1.51 -17.01 -18.30
N GLY A 318 -0.58 -17.46 -19.15
CA GLY A 318 -0.25 -16.80 -20.41
C GLY A 318 -0.92 -17.37 -21.68
N GLN A 319 -1.65 -18.47 -21.62
CA GLN A 319 -2.18 -19.10 -22.84
C GLN A 319 -3.30 -18.31 -23.55
N GLU A 320 -4.01 -17.43 -22.85
CA GLU A 320 -4.99 -16.50 -23.41
C GLU A 320 -4.53 -15.03 -23.36
N CYS A 321 -3.28 -14.76 -22.97
CA CYS A 321 -2.75 -13.42 -22.83
C CYS A 321 -1.89 -13.01 -24.03
N PRO A 322 -1.95 -11.73 -24.46
CA PRO A 322 -1.01 -11.21 -25.45
C PRO A 322 0.42 -11.38 -24.95
N GLN A 323 1.34 -11.65 -25.89
CA GLN A 323 2.77 -11.75 -25.56
C GLN A 323 3.44 -10.39 -25.74
N GLY A 324 4.41 -10.06 -24.87
CA GLY A 324 5.16 -8.81 -24.99
C GLY A 324 6.17 -8.63 -23.87
N GLN A 325 6.94 -7.56 -23.95
CA GLN A 325 7.94 -7.22 -22.95
C GLN A 325 7.28 -6.58 -21.72
N CYS A 326 7.47 -7.16 -20.54
CA CYS A 326 6.97 -6.62 -19.29
C CYS A 326 7.73 -5.35 -18.88
N LEU A 327 7.02 -4.23 -18.69
CA LEU A 327 7.60 -2.94 -18.27
C LEU A 327 8.23 -2.97 -16.86
N VAL A 328 7.86 -3.93 -16.02
CA VAL A 328 8.36 -4.04 -14.64
C VAL A 328 9.62 -4.88 -14.56
N THR A 329 9.62 -6.05 -15.23
CA THR A 329 10.72 -7.02 -15.16
C THR A 329 11.68 -6.95 -16.35
N GLY A 330 11.26 -6.33 -17.47
CA GLY A 330 12.01 -6.29 -18.72
C GLY A 330 12.01 -7.60 -19.51
N ARG A 331 11.36 -8.66 -19.01
CA ARG A 331 11.30 -9.99 -19.63
C ARG A 331 10.18 -10.09 -20.65
N GLU A 332 10.43 -10.81 -21.74
CA GLU A 332 9.38 -11.23 -22.68
C GLU A 332 8.50 -12.32 -22.07
N GLY A 333 7.19 -12.25 -22.35
CA GLY A 333 6.25 -13.25 -21.85
C GLY A 333 4.79 -12.78 -21.91
N PRO A 334 3.90 -13.50 -21.19
CA PRO A 334 2.48 -13.17 -21.17
C PRO A 334 2.23 -11.82 -20.50
N ILE A 335 1.29 -11.05 -21.05
CA ILE A 335 0.86 -9.76 -20.54
C ILE A 335 -0.56 -9.86 -20.02
N LEU A 336 -0.76 -9.42 -18.77
CA LEU A 336 -2.05 -9.50 -18.10
C LEU A 336 -3.05 -8.49 -18.70
N LYS A 337 -4.22 -8.94 -19.17
CA LYS A 337 -5.26 -8.07 -19.75
C LYS A 337 -5.89 -7.12 -18.74
N VAL A 338 -6.12 -7.57 -17.50
CA VAL A 338 -6.80 -6.80 -16.47
C VAL A 338 -6.01 -6.90 -15.16
N HIS A 339 -5.48 -5.79 -14.68
CA HIS A 339 -4.70 -5.76 -13.45
C HIS A 339 -5.57 -5.97 -12.20
N PRO A 340 -5.02 -6.57 -11.12
CA PRO A 340 -5.72 -6.74 -9.85
C PRO A 340 -6.10 -5.39 -9.22
N VAL A 341 -7.05 -5.42 -8.27
CA VAL A 341 -7.53 -4.23 -7.58
C VAL A 341 -6.69 -3.90 -6.35
N ILE A 342 -6.52 -2.62 -6.11
CA ILE A 342 -5.88 -2.07 -4.92
C ILE A 342 -6.98 -1.58 -3.98
N LYS A 343 -6.90 -2.00 -2.71
CA LYS A 343 -7.87 -1.67 -1.65
C LYS A 343 -7.23 -0.73 -0.63
N GLY A 344 -8.02 0.04 0.11
CA GLY A 344 -7.53 0.86 1.23
C GLY A 344 -7.16 2.30 0.89
N VAL A 345 -7.26 2.72 -0.37
CA VAL A 345 -7.12 4.13 -0.77
C VAL A 345 -8.38 4.90 -0.36
N ILE A 346 -8.20 6.04 0.34
CA ILE A 346 -9.32 6.89 0.80
C ILE A 346 -10.15 7.38 -0.40
N GLY A 347 -11.48 7.34 -0.25
CA GLY A 347 -12.40 7.81 -1.30
C GLY A 347 -12.50 6.91 -2.53
N ALA A 348 -11.71 5.84 -2.63
CA ALA A 348 -11.87 4.83 -3.65
C ALA A 348 -13.04 3.88 -3.33
N GLN A 349 -13.50 3.13 -4.34
CA GLN A 349 -14.55 2.13 -4.14
C GLN A 349 -14.12 1.06 -3.12
N THR A 350 -15.04 0.60 -2.28
CA THR A 350 -14.79 -0.46 -1.28
C THR A 350 -14.37 -1.79 -1.91
N SER A 351 -14.83 -2.06 -3.14
CA SER A 351 -14.38 -3.21 -3.95
C SER A 351 -12.93 -3.10 -4.43
N GLY A 352 -12.32 -1.93 -4.29
CA GLY A 352 -10.99 -1.59 -4.77
C GLY A 352 -11.00 -0.86 -6.11
N ALA A 353 -9.85 -0.24 -6.43
CA ALA A 353 -9.63 0.50 -7.68
C ALA A 353 -8.34 0.02 -8.35
N ARG A 354 -8.21 0.24 -9.67
CA ARG A 354 -7.05 -0.22 -10.43
C ARG A 354 -6.07 0.92 -10.69
N LEU A 355 -4.78 0.62 -10.57
CA LEU A 355 -3.72 1.58 -10.91
C LEU A 355 -3.51 1.66 -12.43
N ILE A 356 -3.61 0.51 -13.11
CA ILE A 356 -3.55 0.40 -14.57
C ILE A 356 -4.88 -0.14 -15.07
N SER A 357 -5.57 0.63 -15.93
CA SER A 357 -6.88 0.25 -16.48
C SER A 357 -7.18 1.08 -17.72
N PHE A 358 -7.49 0.41 -18.81
CA PHE A 358 -7.84 0.98 -20.10
C PHE A 358 -9.29 0.55 -20.46
N THR A 359 -10.26 1.39 -20.13
CA THR A 359 -11.70 1.04 -20.22
C THR A 359 -12.43 1.69 -21.40
N CYS A 360 -11.77 2.56 -22.14
CA CYS A 360 -12.36 3.21 -23.31
C CYS A 360 -11.35 3.38 -24.46
N ASN A 361 -11.88 3.50 -25.68
CA ASN A 361 -11.07 3.58 -26.89
C ASN A 361 -10.12 4.78 -26.92
N SER A 362 -10.47 5.88 -26.23
CA SER A 362 -9.58 7.06 -26.11
C SER A 362 -8.29 6.80 -25.34
N PHE A 363 -8.17 5.67 -24.65
CA PHE A 363 -6.94 5.24 -23.97
C PHE A 363 -6.05 4.36 -24.84
N GLN A 364 -6.53 3.94 -26.00
CA GLN A 364 -5.78 3.11 -26.94
C GLN A 364 -4.79 3.96 -27.75
N SER A 365 -3.63 3.40 -28.02
CA SER A 365 -2.56 4.06 -28.78
C SER A 365 -1.84 3.04 -29.65
N PHE A 366 -1.44 3.43 -30.85
CA PHE A 366 -0.69 2.58 -31.80
C PHE A 366 -1.35 1.23 -32.11
N GLY A 367 -2.70 1.18 -32.15
CA GLY A 367 -3.44 -0.06 -32.40
C GLY A 367 -3.42 -1.07 -31.25
N LYS A 368 -2.91 -0.69 -30.07
CA LYS A 368 -2.85 -1.54 -28.88
C LYS A 368 -4.14 -1.44 -28.08
N GLU A 369 -4.64 -2.58 -27.66
CA GLU A 369 -5.85 -2.68 -26.86
C GLU A 369 -5.54 -2.92 -25.39
N GLN A 370 -6.40 -2.39 -24.50
CA GLN A 370 -6.33 -2.61 -23.06
C GLN A 370 -4.89 -2.51 -22.49
N SER A 371 -4.44 -3.52 -21.74
CA SER A 371 -3.14 -3.55 -21.06
C SER A 371 -1.93 -3.68 -21.98
N GLU A 372 -2.11 -3.92 -23.28
CA GLU A 372 -1.02 -3.83 -24.26
C GLU A 372 -0.42 -2.42 -24.32
N ASN A 373 -1.21 -1.39 -23.94
CA ASN A 373 -0.73 -0.01 -23.79
C ASN A 373 0.22 0.21 -22.60
N ALA A 374 0.22 -0.70 -21.62
CA ALA A 374 1.13 -0.73 -20.48
C ALA A 374 1.40 -2.19 -20.09
N PRO A 375 2.19 -2.93 -20.90
CA PRO A 375 2.35 -4.37 -20.75
C PRO A 375 3.07 -4.72 -19.45
N VAL A 376 2.40 -5.51 -18.62
CA VAL A 376 2.95 -6.02 -17.34
C VAL A 376 2.57 -7.50 -17.22
N SER A 377 3.55 -8.34 -16.85
CA SER A 377 3.32 -9.76 -16.65
C SER A 377 2.37 -10.05 -15.48
N PRO A 378 1.64 -11.17 -15.48
CA PRO A 378 0.75 -11.56 -14.39
C PRO A 378 1.44 -11.55 -13.02
N ARG A 379 2.64 -12.09 -12.94
CA ARG A 379 3.46 -12.13 -11.73
C ARG A 379 3.78 -10.72 -11.20
N ALA A 380 4.29 -9.84 -12.07
CA ALA A 380 4.63 -8.48 -11.67
C ALA A 380 3.39 -7.67 -11.28
N ALA A 381 2.25 -7.87 -11.96
CA ALA A 381 1.00 -7.22 -11.64
C ALA A 381 0.45 -7.64 -10.27
N ARG A 382 0.48 -8.94 -9.96
CA ARG A 382 0.14 -9.45 -8.63
C ARG A 382 1.11 -8.93 -7.57
N GLY A 383 2.42 -8.99 -7.82
CA GLY A 383 3.45 -8.54 -6.87
C GLY A 383 3.29 -7.09 -6.45
N TYR A 384 3.24 -6.14 -7.41
CA TYR A 384 3.10 -4.73 -7.04
C TYR A 384 1.74 -4.41 -6.39
N THR A 385 0.67 -5.12 -6.79
CA THR A 385 -0.65 -4.93 -6.17
C THR A 385 -0.67 -5.44 -4.74
N THR A 386 -0.05 -6.59 -4.48
CA THR A 386 0.08 -7.15 -3.13
C THR A 386 0.92 -6.23 -2.25
N ALA A 387 2.05 -5.70 -2.76
CA ALA A 387 2.85 -4.70 -2.08
C ALA A 387 2.03 -3.46 -1.69
N LEU A 388 1.26 -2.90 -2.61
CA LEU A 388 0.41 -1.74 -2.32
C LEU A 388 -0.70 -2.06 -1.32
N ASN A 389 -1.36 -3.20 -1.46
CA ASN A 389 -2.37 -3.64 -0.50
C ASN A 389 -1.78 -3.84 0.90
N TYR A 390 -0.53 -4.28 1.01
CA TYR A 390 0.21 -4.40 2.26
C TYR A 390 0.51 -3.01 2.84
N LEU A 391 1.16 -2.13 2.08
CA LEU A 391 1.55 -0.78 2.51
C LEU A 391 0.35 0.08 2.92
N LEU A 392 -0.80 -0.08 2.28
CA LEU A 392 -2.03 0.68 2.58
C LEU A 392 -2.73 0.24 3.88
N GLN A 393 -2.29 -0.85 4.51
CA GLN A 393 -2.83 -1.30 5.79
C GLN A 393 -2.27 -0.44 6.92
N LYS A 394 -3.16 0.04 7.80
CA LYS A 394 -2.76 0.88 8.95
C LYS A 394 -1.84 0.17 9.94
N GLU A 395 -2.00 -1.14 10.03
CA GLU A 395 -1.24 -2.01 10.94
C GLU A 395 0.27 -1.95 10.66
N HIS A 396 0.66 -1.76 9.39
CA HIS A 396 2.07 -1.68 8.99
C HIS A 396 2.70 -0.29 9.16
N LYS A 397 1.89 0.74 9.50
CA LYS A 397 2.36 2.12 9.74
C LYS A 397 3.16 2.75 8.58
N GLN A 398 2.94 2.28 7.35
CA GLN A 398 3.61 2.73 6.13
C GLN A 398 2.68 3.56 5.23
N VAL A 399 1.57 4.04 5.78
CA VAL A 399 0.59 4.88 5.07
C VAL A 399 0.22 6.10 5.88
N VAL A 400 0.30 7.27 5.24
CA VAL A 400 -0.17 8.56 5.76
C VAL A 400 -1.35 9.05 4.91
N ARG A 401 -2.35 9.60 5.56
CA ARG A 401 -3.59 10.08 4.92
C ARG A 401 -3.68 11.58 5.02
N LEU A 402 -3.63 12.28 3.87
CA LEU A 402 -3.66 13.73 3.79
C LEU A 402 -4.77 14.20 2.86
N GLY A 403 -5.91 14.61 3.42
CA GLY A 403 -7.10 14.92 2.65
C GLY A 403 -7.59 13.69 1.87
N GLU A 404 -7.64 13.78 0.55
CA GLU A 404 -8.01 12.67 -0.34
C GLU A 404 -6.84 11.77 -0.73
N ASP A 405 -5.60 12.17 -0.44
CA ASP A 405 -4.41 11.42 -0.84
C ASP A 405 -4.05 10.34 0.19
N SER A 406 -3.80 9.14 -0.29
CA SER A 406 -3.20 8.03 0.47
C SER A 406 -1.74 7.92 0.05
N ILE A 407 -0.83 8.20 0.98
CA ILE A 407 0.60 8.27 0.73
C ILE A 407 1.26 7.08 1.40
N VAL A 408 1.83 6.19 0.60
CA VAL A 408 2.61 5.05 1.09
C VAL A 408 4.09 5.32 0.93
N PHE A 409 4.89 4.76 1.84
CA PHE A 409 6.34 4.88 1.82
C PHE A 409 7.00 3.58 2.23
N TRP A 410 8.20 3.34 1.71
CA TRP A 410 9.03 2.17 2.02
C TRP A 410 10.50 2.46 1.70
N THR A 411 11.38 1.58 2.10
CA THR A 411 12.82 1.67 1.88
C THR A 411 13.31 0.56 0.93
N ASP A 412 14.51 0.71 0.36
CA ASP A 412 15.12 -0.27 -0.54
C ASP A 412 15.60 -1.54 0.18
N ARG A 413 15.75 -1.49 1.52
CA ARG A 413 16.15 -2.61 2.38
C ARG A 413 15.43 -2.54 3.73
N ALA A 414 15.30 -3.67 4.42
CA ALA A 414 14.77 -3.69 5.77
C ALA A 414 15.73 -2.96 6.73
N CYS A 415 15.24 -1.91 7.39
CA CYS A 415 16.06 -1.08 8.25
C CYS A 415 15.20 -0.32 9.28
N ALA A 416 15.83 0.18 10.34
CA ALA A 416 15.15 0.96 11.37
C ALA A 416 14.64 2.32 10.86
N GLU A 417 15.26 2.88 9.82
CA GLU A 417 14.92 4.15 9.17
C GLU A 417 13.50 4.13 8.60
N GLU A 418 12.97 2.96 8.21
CA GLU A 418 11.59 2.80 7.74
C GLU A 418 10.56 3.20 8.80
N SER A 419 10.80 2.83 10.05
CA SER A 419 9.96 3.23 11.21
C SER A 419 10.09 4.72 11.51
N LEU A 420 11.29 5.30 11.34
CA LEU A 420 11.53 6.74 11.52
C LEU A 420 10.75 7.57 10.49
N LEU A 421 10.62 7.10 9.23
CA LEU A 421 9.80 7.75 8.22
C LEU A 421 8.34 7.89 8.65
N GLY A 422 7.75 6.84 9.19
CA GLY A 422 6.39 6.88 9.73
C GLY A 422 6.22 7.96 10.78
N ALA A 423 7.13 8.01 11.74
CA ALA A 423 7.11 9.01 12.82
C ALA A 423 7.31 10.45 12.30
N LEU A 424 8.15 10.66 11.28
CA LEU A 424 8.33 11.98 10.65
C LEU A 424 7.05 12.49 9.96
N PHE A 425 6.28 11.60 9.34
CA PHE A 425 5.05 11.97 8.65
C PHE A 425 3.84 12.13 9.59
N ASP A 426 3.69 11.23 10.56
CA ASP A 426 2.54 11.23 11.49
C ASP A 426 2.68 12.27 12.60
N GLY A 427 3.91 12.78 12.84
CA GLY A 427 4.25 13.66 13.95
C GLY A 427 4.35 12.89 15.28
N LEU A 428 4.84 13.60 16.27
CA LEU A 428 5.20 12.99 17.57
C LEU A 428 4.01 12.67 18.48
N ASP A 429 2.82 13.24 18.18
CA ASP A 429 1.60 13.06 18.97
C ASP A 429 0.73 11.87 18.56
N ALA A 430 0.97 11.28 17.39
CA ALA A 430 0.26 10.07 16.96
C ALA A 430 0.54 8.84 17.86
N THR A 431 1.25 9.04 18.93
CA THR A 431 1.92 8.03 19.73
C THR A 431 1.19 7.58 20.99
N GLU A 432 -0.06 7.95 21.20
CA GLU A 432 -0.88 7.26 22.22
C GLU A 432 -0.98 5.74 22.00
N GLN A 433 -0.53 5.24 20.84
CA GLN A 433 -0.52 3.81 20.51
C GLN A 433 0.87 3.20 20.26
N THR A 434 1.96 3.97 20.29
CA THR A 434 3.30 3.43 20.13
C THR A 434 4.00 3.32 21.48
N GLN A 435 4.15 2.10 21.98
CA GLN A 435 4.89 1.77 23.24
C GLN A 435 6.41 1.98 23.12
N ASP A 436 6.93 2.55 22.04
CA ASP A 436 8.36 2.72 21.83
C ASP A 436 8.80 4.14 22.16
N SER A 437 9.02 4.38 23.46
CA SER A 437 9.56 5.65 23.99
C SER A 437 10.96 5.98 23.44
N ALA A 438 11.76 4.97 23.07
CA ALA A 438 13.11 5.15 22.53
C ALA A 438 13.09 5.71 21.11
N LEU A 439 12.20 5.20 20.25
CA LEU A 439 12.02 5.72 18.90
C LEU A 439 11.57 7.18 18.89
N LEU A 440 10.61 7.52 19.76
CA LEU A 440 10.14 8.90 19.96
C LEU A 440 11.24 9.84 20.40
N HIS A 441 12.04 9.42 21.37
CA HIS A 441 13.16 10.20 21.85
C HIS A 441 14.20 10.44 20.75
N LYS A 442 14.48 9.42 19.94
CA LYS A 442 15.38 9.51 18.79
C LYS A 442 14.85 10.48 17.74
N VAL A 443 13.57 10.39 17.36
CA VAL A 443 12.96 11.32 16.41
C VAL A 443 12.97 12.76 16.93
N ARG A 444 12.60 13.01 18.18
CA ARG A 444 12.66 14.35 18.80
C ARG A 444 14.08 14.93 18.80
N SER A 445 15.06 14.13 19.22
CA SER A 445 16.47 14.53 19.23
C SER A 445 16.95 14.92 17.83
N LEU A 446 16.60 14.12 16.82
CA LEU A 446 16.91 14.40 15.43
C LEU A 446 16.28 15.70 14.93
N LEU A 447 14.98 15.89 15.16
CA LEU A 447 14.27 17.08 14.74
C LEU A 447 14.83 18.35 15.41
N THR A 448 15.16 18.28 16.68
CA THR A 448 15.81 19.39 17.42
C THR A 448 17.18 19.68 16.85
N ALA A 449 18.01 18.67 16.61
CA ALA A 449 19.35 18.84 16.02
C ALA A 449 19.26 19.49 14.63
N MET A 450 18.34 19.03 13.81
CA MET A 450 18.11 19.57 12.46
C MET A 450 17.56 21.00 12.47
N ALA A 451 16.66 21.32 13.38
CA ALA A 451 16.15 22.68 13.55
C ALA A 451 17.25 23.66 13.93
N CYS A 452 18.23 23.20 14.73
CA CYS A 452 19.44 23.96 15.07
C CYS A 452 20.50 23.99 13.95
N GLY A 453 20.24 23.35 12.78
CA GLY A 453 21.17 23.32 11.65
C GLY A 453 22.32 22.32 11.79
N ARG A 454 22.28 21.43 12.77
CA ARG A 454 23.24 20.35 12.92
C ARG A 454 22.94 19.26 11.87
N PRO A 455 23.91 18.86 11.03
CA PRO A 455 23.70 17.74 10.12
C PRO A 455 23.56 16.44 10.93
N VAL A 456 22.71 15.55 10.45
CA VAL A 456 22.62 14.18 10.97
C VAL A 456 23.88 13.44 10.54
N SER A 457 24.53 12.77 11.48
CA SER A 457 25.77 12.01 11.27
C SER A 457 25.53 10.51 11.49
N GLU A 458 26.47 9.69 11.03
CA GLU A 458 26.48 8.24 11.32
C GLU A 458 26.59 7.96 12.84
N ASP A 459 27.14 8.88 13.62
CA ASP A 459 27.19 8.80 15.09
C ASP A 459 25.79 8.80 15.73
N ASP A 460 24.79 9.32 15.03
CA ASP A 460 23.39 9.24 15.48
C ASP A 460 22.80 7.83 15.27
N GLY A 461 23.58 6.88 14.71
CA GLY A 461 23.16 5.50 14.43
C GLY A 461 22.09 5.42 13.34
N ILE A 462 22.19 6.28 12.32
CA ILE A 462 21.27 6.38 11.21
C ILE A 462 22.04 6.22 9.91
N ASP A 463 21.61 5.27 9.08
CA ASP A 463 22.17 5.09 7.77
C ASP A 463 21.56 6.09 6.76
N THR A 464 22.28 7.16 6.51
CA THR A 464 21.86 8.23 5.60
C THR A 464 21.83 7.81 4.12
N SER A 465 22.44 6.67 3.78
CA SER A 465 22.53 6.14 2.41
C SER A 465 21.29 5.33 1.98
N VAL A 466 20.44 4.92 2.94
CA VAL A 466 19.20 4.18 2.68
C VAL A 466 18.35 4.95 1.67
N ARG A 467 17.95 4.28 0.60
CA ARG A 467 17.00 4.86 -0.36
C ARG A 467 15.58 4.68 0.15
N PHE A 468 14.80 5.73 0.07
CA PHE A 468 13.38 5.68 0.38
C PHE A 468 12.53 5.99 -0.87
N PHE A 469 11.32 5.51 -0.82
CA PHE A 469 10.31 5.69 -1.86
C PHE A 469 9.03 6.23 -1.23
N VAL A 470 8.42 7.21 -1.87
CA VAL A 470 7.12 7.77 -1.47
C VAL A 470 6.20 7.80 -2.67
N LEU A 471 5.03 7.18 -2.55
CA LEU A 471 4.01 7.12 -3.59
C LEU A 471 2.68 7.67 -3.06
N GLY A 472 2.21 8.75 -3.65
CA GLY A 472 0.90 9.35 -3.35
C GLY A 472 -0.15 8.90 -4.35
N LEU A 473 -1.22 8.30 -3.84
CA LEU A 473 -2.36 7.77 -4.59
C LEU A 473 -3.61 8.57 -4.26
N ALA A 474 -4.37 8.93 -5.28
CA ALA A 474 -5.68 9.57 -5.15
C ALA A 474 -6.77 8.77 -5.85
N PRO A 475 -8.01 8.78 -5.33
CA PRO A 475 -9.13 8.10 -5.96
C PRO A 475 -9.52 8.80 -7.27
N ASN A 476 -9.90 8.00 -8.27
CA ASN A 476 -10.47 8.47 -9.52
C ASN A 476 -11.53 7.45 -9.99
N ALA A 477 -12.68 7.42 -9.32
CA ALA A 477 -13.74 6.42 -9.50
C ALA A 477 -13.19 4.98 -9.32
N ALA A 478 -13.28 4.13 -10.34
CA ALA A 478 -12.75 2.75 -10.32
C ALA A 478 -11.23 2.66 -10.57
N ARG A 479 -10.54 3.80 -10.69
CA ARG A 479 -9.11 3.90 -10.96
C ARG A 479 -8.39 4.69 -9.88
N LEU A 480 -7.06 4.60 -9.87
CA LEU A 480 -6.18 5.39 -9.00
C LEU A 480 -5.30 6.29 -9.84
N GLY A 481 -5.19 7.55 -9.43
CA GLY A 481 -4.22 8.50 -9.97
C GLY A 481 -2.96 8.51 -9.11
N VAL A 482 -1.79 8.50 -9.75
CA VAL A 482 -0.51 8.76 -9.07
C VAL A 482 -0.31 10.27 -9.04
N ARG A 483 -0.38 10.86 -7.85
CA ARG A 483 -0.17 12.30 -7.65
C ARG A 483 1.26 12.66 -7.25
N LEU A 484 1.95 11.71 -6.61
CA LEU A 484 3.30 11.92 -6.11
C LEU A 484 4.12 10.65 -6.30
N TRP A 485 5.34 10.82 -6.82
CA TRP A 485 6.38 9.80 -6.78
C TRP A 485 7.70 10.47 -6.45
N VAL A 486 8.32 10.06 -5.34
CA VAL A 486 9.62 10.55 -4.88
C VAL A 486 10.51 9.37 -4.53
N THR A 487 11.76 9.47 -4.94
CA THR A 487 12.83 8.56 -4.55
C THR A 487 14.07 9.39 -4.26
N ASP A 488 14.67 9.17 -3.09
CA ASP A 488 15.89 9.86 -2.68
C ASP A 488 16.58 9.06 -1.56
N THR A 489 17.66 9.58 -1.01
CA THR A 489 18.31 9.02 0.18
C THR A 489 17.70 9.58 1.48
N PHE A 490 17.77 8.79 2.55
CA PHE A 490 17.26 9.19 3.85
C PHE A 490 17.97 10.44 4.38
N GLY A 491 19.28 10.58 4.13
CA GLY A 491 20.04 11.78 4.50
C GLY A 491 19.51 13.06 3.84
N ASN A 492 19.20 13.03 2.55
CA ASN A 492 18.60 14.17 1.84
C ASN A 492 17.20 14.50 2.38
N LEU A 493 16.42 13.48 2.71
CA LEU A 493 15.09 13.67 3.31
C LEU A 493 15.17 14.36 4.66
N LEU A 494 16.08 13.90 5.53
CA LEU A 494 16.30 14.49 6.84
C LEU A 494 16.72 15.96 6.74
N GLN A 495 17.62 16.31 5.81
CA GLN A 495 18.00 17.72 5.57
C GLN A 495 16.79 18.59 5.17
N ARG A 496 15.88 18.06 4.35
CA ARG A 496 14.65 18.78 3.94
C ARG A 496 13.68 18.95 5.12
N PHE A 497 13.51 17.93 5.94
CA PHE A 497 12.72 18.04 7.17
C PHE A 497 13.35 19.04 8.15
N GLY A 498 14.67 19.05 8.31
CA GLY A 498 15.38 20.02 9.14
C GLY A 498 15.15 21.46 8.68
N ARG A 499 15.23 21.72 7.35
CA ARG A 499 14.87 23.02 6.78
C ARG A 499 13.40 23.35 7.06
N TRP A 500 12.51 22.42 6.84
CA TRP A 500 11.07 22.61 7.03
C TRP A 500 10.72 23.00 8.47
N TYR A 501 11.26 22.30 9.47
CA TYR A 501 11.02 22.65 10.88
C TYR A 501 11.68 23.97 11.27
N ARG A 502 12.86 24.28 10.75
CA ARG A 502 13.53 25.59 10.97
C ARG A 502 12.68 26.74 10.40
N ASP A 503 12.11 26.56 9.23
CA ASP A 503 11.22 27.54 8.62
C ASP A 503 9.93 27.74 9.43
N LEU A 504 9.38 26.69 10.02
CA LEU A 504 8.19 26.73 10.87
C LEU A 504 8.47 27.26 12.28
N ALA A 505 9.70 27.16 12.78
CA ALA A 505 10.02 27.50 14.15
C ALA A 505 9.60 28.93 14.50
N ILE A 506 8.70 29.08 15.46
CA ILE A 506 8.19 30.35 15.99
C ILE A 506 7.97 30.22 17.50
N GLU A 507 8.08 31.31 18.24
CA GLU A 507 7.88 31.32 19.68
C GLU A 507 6.47 30.85 20.04
N ARG A 508 6.36 29.79 20.87
CA ARG A 508 5.09 29.20 21.31
C ARG A 508 4.35 30.14 22.24
N ARG A 509 3.04 30.22 22.10
CA ARG A 509 2.19 31.01 22.99
C ARG A 509 1.85 30.24 24.25
N TYR A 510 1.61 28.93 24.12
CA TYR A 510 1.23 28.02 25.22
C TYR A 510 2.13 26.80 25.26
N PRO A 511 2.39 26.21 26.45
CA PRO A 511 3.24 25.01 26.59
C PRO A 511 2.71 23.79 25.82
N GLY A 512 1.41 23.69 25.59
CA GLY A 512 0.77 22.60 24.86
C GLY A 512 0.82 22.74 23.33
N GLU A 513 1.43 23.81 22.80
CA GLU A 513 1.66 23.95 21.37
C GLU A 513 2.89 23.13 20.97
N GLU A 514 2.74 22.27 19.96
CA GLU A 514 3.82 21.37 19.52
C GLU A 514 4.95 22.13 18.82
N GLU A 515 6.19 21.88 19.27
CA GLU A 515 7.39 22.50 18.68
C GLU A 515 7.64 21.97 17.25
N HIS A 516 7.33 20.70 17.04
CA HIS A 516 7.47 20.02 15.76
C HIS A 516 6.11 19.47 15.29
N PRO A 517 5.21 20.35 14.81
CA PRO A 517 3.85 19.94 14.46
C PRO A 517 3.84 18.95 13.29
N ALA A 518 2.97 17.98 13.39
CA ALA A 518 2.69 17.07 12.27
C ALA A 518 2.04 17.81 11.11
N LEU A 519 2.24 17.29 9.90
CA LEU A 519 1.65 17.87 8.68
C LEU A 519 0.11 17.95 8.76
N TRP A 520 -0.55 16.93 9.32
CA TRP A 520 -2.01 16.92 9.46
C TRP A 520 -2.52 17.97 10.45
N GLN A 521 -1.76 18.32 11.50
CA GLN A 521 -2.12 19.40 12.44
C GLN A 521 -2.15 20.76 11.74
N LEU A 522 -1.12 21.03 10.93
CA LEU A 522 -1.05 22.25 10.12
C LEU A 522 -2.21 22.34 9.13
N LEU A 523 -2.51 21.26 8.42
CA LEU A 523 -3.61 21.19 7.45
C LEU A 523 -4.98 21.36 8.13
N ARG A 524 -5.18 20.73 9.28
CA ARG A 524 -6.42 20.86 10.06
C ARG A 524 -6.67 22.29 10.51
N ASP A 525 -5.62 23.02 10.91
CA ASP A 525 -5.75 24.43 11.32
C ASP A 525 -6.06 25.37 10.14
N LEU A 526 -5.75 24.95 8.91
CA LEU A 526 -6.17 25.63 7.68
C LEU A 526 -7.57 25.24 7.20
N ALA A 527 -8.17 24.20 7.75
CA ALA A 527 -9.50 23.74 7.37
C ALA A 527 -10.61 24.52 8.09
N PRO A 528 -11.74 24.82 7.40
CA PRO A 528 -12.92 25.36 8.04
C PRO A 528 -13.39 24.48 9.20
N LEU A 529 -13.69 25.12 10.34
CA LEU A 529 -14.10 24.46 11.59
C LEU A 529 -13.07 23.47 12.15
N GLN A 530 -11.82 23.49 11.67
CA GLN A 530 -10.76 22.55 12.03
C GLN A 530 -11.12 21.07 11.83
N LYS A 531 -11.98 20.79 10.85
CA LYS A 531 -12.41 19.43 10.50
C LYS A 531 -11.57 18.88 9.35
N SER A 532 -11.10 17.65 9.49
CA SER A 532 -10.25 17.00 8.49
C SER A 532 -10.93 16.82 7.13
N GLU A 533 -12.25 16.65 7.10
CA GLU A 533 -13.07 16.58 5.88
C GLU A 533 -13.11 17.89 5.08
N ASN A 534 -12.80 19.01 5.73
CA ASN A 534 -12.80 20.35 5.12
C ASN A 534 -11.39 20.81 4.66
N ILE A 535 -10.39 19.95 4.77
CA ILE A 535 -9.05 20.25 4.25
C ILE A 535 -9.14 20.39 2.72
N PRO A 536 -8.63 21.50 2.13
CA PRO A 536 -8.64 21.64 0.68
C PRO A 536 -7.91 20.47 -0.01
N PRO A 537 -8.54 19.76 -0.96
CA PRO A 537 -8.06 18.46 -1.44
C PRO A 537 -6.62 18.45 -2.00
N LEU A 538 -6.19 19.54 -2.64
CA LEU A 538 -4.87 19.65 -3.24
C LEU A 538 -3.78 20.17 -2.29
N LEU A 539 -4.16 20.77 -1.16
CA LEU A 539 -3.23 21.48 -0.29
C LEU A 539 -2.25 20.53 0.41
N GLY A 540 -2.75 19.40 0.90
CA GLY A 540 -1.92 18.37 1.56
C GLY A 540 -0.85 17.81 0.62
N GLY A 541 -1.24 17.46 -0.60
CA GLY A 541 -0.30 16.97 -1.62
C GLY A 541 0.72 18.01 -2.06
N GLN A 542 0.34 19.29 -2.17
CA GLN A 542 1.25 20.38 -2.51
C GLN A 542 2.28 20.62 -1.40
N LEU A 543 1.84 20.66 -0.14
CA LEU A 543 2.71 20.85 1.00
C LEU A 543 3.70 19.70 1.18
N LEU A 544 3.21 18.46 1.10
CA LEU A 544 4.07 17.28 1.15
C LEU A 544 5.11 17.26 0.03
N ARG A 545 4.70 17.61 -1.19
CA ARG A 545 5.60 17.70 -2.34
C ARG A 545 6.68 18.76 -2.13
N SER A 546 6.34 19.90 -1.50
CA SER A 546 7.29 20.93 -1.12
C SER A 546 8.34 20.41 -0.16
N ILE A 547 7.93 19.68 0.88
CA ILE A 547 8.83 19.07 1.87
C ILE A 547 9.73 18.03 1.19
N LEU A 548 9.15 17.02 0.54
CA LEU A 548 9.87 15.88 -0.01
C LEU A 548 10.83 16.25 -1.15
N LEU A 549 10.52 17.28 -1.92
CA LEU A 549 11.35 17.74 -3.04
C LEU A 549 12.22 18.95 -2.69
N GLY A 550 12.13 19.46 -1.45
CA GLY A 550 12.85 20.67 -1.02
C GLY A 550 12.46 21.91 -1.81
N ARG A 551 11.22 21.98 -2.30
CA ARG A 551 10.69 23.13 -3.04
C ARG A 551 10.24 24.25 -2.11
N ALA A 552 10.00 25.41 -2.69
CA ALA A 552 9.41 26.55 -1.99
C ALA A 552 8.04 26.22 -1.39
N TRP A 553 7.71 26.90 -0.30
CA TRP A 553 6.41 26.77 0.36
C TRP A 553 5.27 27.19 -0.58
N PRO A 554 4.18 26.40 -0.68
CA PRO A 554 3.11 26.70 -1.63
C PRO A 554 2.41 28.03 -1.31
N GLN A 555 2.25 28.90 -2.31
CA GLN A 555 1.47 30.14 -2.19
C GLN A 555 0.01 29.89 -1.77
N SER A 556 -0.56 28.74 -2.19
CA SER A 556 -1.91 28.31 -1.80
C SER A 556 -2.06 28.12 -0.29
N MET A 557 -1.03 27.57 0.38
CA MET A 557 -0.98 27.41 1.84
C MET A 557 -0.97 28.77 2.55
N TYR A 558 -0.11 29.68 2.10
CA TYR A 558 -0.02 31.03 2.63
C TYR A 558 -1.35 31.79 2.51
N THR A 559 -1.96 31.74 1.33
CA THR A 559 -3.27 32.34 1.08
C THR A 559 -4.36 31.72 1.95
N ALA A 560 -4.35 30.39 2.10
CA ALA A 560 -5.30 29.69 2.97
C ALA A 560 -5.14 30.12 4.44
N ALA A 561 -3.91 30.27 4.94
CA ALA A 561 -3.66 30.75 6.30
C ALA A 561 -4.23 32.16 6.52
N LEU A 562 -4.00 33.11 5.62
CA LEU A 562 -4.55 34.45 5.70
C LEU A 562 -6.08 34.44 5.62
N GLN A 563 -6.67 33.67 4.69
CA GLN A 563 -8.13 33.56 4.57
C GLN A 563 -8.76 32.98 5.84
N ARG A 564 -8.13 31.97 6.45
CA ARG A 564 -8.63 31.40 7.72
C ARG A 564 -8.52 32.40 8.87
N ILE A 565 -7.44 33.17 8.97
CA ILE A 565 -7.31 34.23 9.97
C ILE A 565 -8.43 35.27 9.80
N HIS A 566 -8.69 35.68 8.56
CA HIS A 566 -9.75 36.66 8.27
C HIS A 566 -11.16 36.11 8.56
N ALA A 567 -11.40 34.81 8.33
CA ALA A 567 -12.69 34.18 8.60
C ALA A 567 -12.89 33.92 10.11
N ASP A 568 -11.93 33.31 10.77
CA ASP A 568 -12.03 32.91 12.18
C ASP A 568 -11.67 34.02 13.15
N LYS A 569 -11.14 35.13 12.66
CA LYS A 569 -10.63 36.24 13.47
C LYS A 569 -9.58 35.81 14.50
N ASN A 570 -8.81 34.79 14.18
CA ASN A 570 -7.84 34.20 15.10
C ASN A 570 -6.52 33.89 14.42
N VAL A 571 -5.42 34.40 14.99
CA VAL A 571 -4.05 34.13 14.58
C VAL A 571 -3.52 33.02 15.52
N THR A 572 -3.67 31.75 15.08
CA THR A 572 -3.16 30.61 15.84
C THR A 572 -1.65 30.48 15.69
N TYR A 573 -1.04 29.68 16.56
CA TYR A 573 0.38 29.31 16.48
C TYR A 573 0.73 28.72 15.10
N TYR A 574 -0.04 27.72 14.65
CA TYR A 574 0.22 27.03 13.37
C TYR A 574 0.06 27.95 12.16
N ARG A 575 -0.94 28.84 12.14
CA ARG A 575 -1.11 29.82 11.06
C ARG A 575 0.04 30.82 11.02
N ALA A 576 0.49 31.31 12.18
CA ALA A 576 1.65 32.19 12.27
C ALA A 576 2.93 31.49 11.80
N ALA A 577 3.16 30.22 12.21
CA ALA A 577 4.28 29.40 11.76
C ALA A 577 4.31 29.21 10.24
N LEU A 578 3.17 28.89 9.64
CA LEU A 578 3.03 28.72 8.18
C LEU A 578 3.29 30.01 7.41
N ILE A 579 2.79 31.15 7.91
CA ILE A 579 3.06 32.47 7.33
C ILE A 579 4.55 32.79 7.43
N LYS A 580 5.17 32.56 8.58
CA LYS A 580 6.62 32.76 8.75
C LYS A 580 7.42 31.90 7.79
N ALA A 581 7.10 30.59 7.70
CA ALA A 581 7.80 29.66 6.84
C ALA A 581 7.77 30.12 5.36
N HIS A 582 6.61 30.55 4.87
CA HIS A 582 6.49 31.08 3.52
C HIS A 582 7.33 32.36 3.31
N LEU A 583 7.32 33.29 4.26
CA LEU A 583 8.09 34.53 4.18
C LEU A 583 9.60 34.27 4.26
N CYS A 584 10.06 33.31 5.02
CA CYS A 584 11.47 32.89 5.06
C CYS A 584 11.97 32.41 3.68
N ASP A 585 11.10 31.79 2.91
CA ASP A 585 11.44 31.19 1.62
C ASP A 585 11.31 32.18 0.44
N THR A 586 10.40 33.14 0.55
CA THR A 586 10.05 34.04 -0.57
C THR A 586 10.67 35.44 -0.46
N THR A 587 11.21 35.80 0.70
CA THR A 587 11.77 37.14 0.91
C THR A 587 13.23 37.08 1.35
N ALA A 588 14.05 37.99 0.82
CA ALA A 588 15.50 38.02 1.09
C ALA A 588 15.83 38.21 2.58
N LYS A 589 14.99 38.94 3.35
CA LYS A 589 15.18 39.20 4.77
C LYS A 589 14.58 38.10 5.66
N GLY A 590 13.70 37.24 5.11
CA GLY A 590 12.99 36.23 5.89
C GLY A 590 12.04 36.81 6.92
N ALA A 591 11.76 36.03 7.98
CA ALA A 591 10.98 36.44 9.14
C ALA A 591 11.57 35.82 10.41
N THR A 592 11.51 36.56 11.54
CA THR A 592 12.09 36.14 12.82
C THR A 592 11.21 35.14 13.58
N MET A 593 11.82 34.41 14.52
CA MET A 593 11.10 33.46 15.39
C MET A 593 10.29 34.16 16.49
N SER A 594 10.75 35.30 16.94
CA SER A 594 10.20 36.08 18.05
C SER A 594 10.08 37.55 17.69
N LEU A 595 9.61 38.38 18.64
CA LEU A 595 9.39 39.78 18.45
C LEU A 595 10.69 40.50 18.00
N ASP A 596 10.64 41.07 16.79
CA ASP A 596 11.67 41.94 16.24
C ASP A 596 11.21 43.41 16.40
N LYS A 597 11.90 44.15 17.27
CA LYS A 597 11.63 45.55 17.48
C LYS A 597 12.24 46.44 16.41
N GLU A 598 13.25 45.98 15.74
CA GLU A 598 14.00 46.69 14.70
C GLU A 598 13.43 46.52 13.30
N GLU A 599 12.40 45.68 13.16
CA GLU A 599 11.76 45.44 11.87
C GLU A 599 11.03 46.69 11.36
N GLN A 600 11.44 47.17 10.17
CA GLN A 600 10.94 48.41 9.56
C GLN A 600 9.75 48.21 8.62
N ASN A 601 9.38 46.93 8.31
CA ASN A 601 8.22 46.67 7.45
C ASN A 601 6.95 47.24 8.07
N LYS A 602 6.22 48.06 7.28
CA LYS A 602 5.00 48.73 7.74
C LYS A 602 3.92 47.73 8.18
N GLY A 603 3.75 46.62 7.45
CA GLY A 603 2.78 45.57 7.82
C GLY A 603 3.07 44.99 9.20
N TYR A 604 4.33 44.57 9.45
CA TYR A 604 4.75 44.05 10.73
C TYR A 604 4.53 44.99 11.89
N ARG A 605 4.95 46.25 11.73
CA ARG A 605 4.78 47.31 12.76
C ARG A 605 3.31 47.62 13.02
N LEU A 606 2.44 47.65 12.00
CA LEU A 606 1.01 47.81 12.17
C LEU A 606 0.38 46.61 12.88
N GLY A 607 0.85 45.40 12.64
CA GLY A 607 0.45 44.22 13.41
C GLY A 607 0.81 44.33 14.89
N ARG A 608 2.05 44.79 15.21
CA ARG A 608 2.47 45.10 16.58
C ARG A 608 1.56 46.15 17.22
N LEU A 609 1.32 47.24 16.52
CA LEU A 609 0.42 48.30 16.99
C LEU A 609 -0.97 47.76 17.29
N PHE A 610 -1.53 46.94 16.40
CA PHE A 610 -2.87 46.39 16.57
C PHE A 610 -2.97 45.52 17.86
N ALA A 611 -1.94 44.70 18.16
CA ALA A 611 -1.87 43.90 19.39
C ALA A 611 -1.84 44.77 20.66
N VAL A 612 -1.12 45.91 20.61
CA VAL A 612 -1.06 46.87 21.72
C VAL A 612 -2.43 47.51 21.95
N LEU A 613 -3.13 47.96 20.88
CA LEU A 613 -4.45 48.56 20.97
C LEU A 613 -5.52 47.57 21.48
N GLU A 614 -5.45 46.30 21.07
CA GLU A 614 -6.31 45.22 21.61
C GLU A 614 -6.05 44.99 23.09
N LYS A 615 -4.79 44.98 23.52
CA LYS A 615 -4.41 44.83 24.94
C LYS A 615 -4.99 45.98 25.77
N ALA A 616 -4.89 47.21 25.28
CA ALA A 616 -5.47 48.38 25.96
C ALA A 616 -7.00 48.25 26.16
N GLN A 617 -7.71 47.73 25.17
CA GLN A 617 -9.14 47.47 25.29
C GLN A 617 -9.41 46.39 26.38
N THR A 618 -8.69 45.27 26.32
CA THR A 618 -8.86 44.15 27.25
C THR A 618 -8.56 44.58 28.69
N ASP A 619 -7.48 45.31 28.90
CA ASP A 619 -7.07 45.76 30.24
C ASP A 619 -8.05 46.81 30.85
N ALA A 620 -8.69 47.60 30.00
CA ALA A 620 -9.63 48.62 30.45
C ALA A 620 -11.08 48.14 30.67
N LEU A 621 -11.50 47.11 29.91
CA LEU A 621 -12.89 46.66 29.87
C LEU A 621 -13.10 45.24 30.44
N GLY A 622 -12.03 44.48 30.61
CA GLY A 622 -12.12 43.04 30.98
C GLY A 622 -12.75 42.23 29.85
N SER A 623 -13.75 41.42 30.15
CA SER A 623 -14.48 40.69 29.11
C SER A 623 -15.38 41.61 28.31
N VAL A 624 -15.32 41.52 27.01
CA VAL A 624 -16.15 42.28 26.06
C VAL A 624 -16.91 41.33 25.14
N ASN A 625 -18.10 41.68 24.71
CA ASN A 625 -18.93 40.89 23.80
C ASN A 625 -18.26 40.71 22.42
N THR A 626 -17.43 41.67 21.99
CA THR A 626 -16.69 41.61 20.73
C THR A 626 -15.36 42.31 20.90
N SER A 627 -14.27 41.58 20.72
CA SER A 627 -12.92 42.13 20.79
C SER A 627 -12.58 43.01 19.59
N LEU A 628 -11.56 43.86 19.76
CA LEU A 628 -11.03 44.66 18.66
C LEU A 628 -10.58 43.78 17.51
N ARG A 629 -10.00 42.62 17.79
CA ARG A 629 -9.58 41.65 16.81
C ARG A 629 -10.76 41.11 16.00
N GLU A 630 -11.82 40.65 16.65
CA GLU A 630 -13.00 40.10 15.98
C GLU A 630 -13.65 41.10 15.01
N ARG A 631 -13.63 42.38 15.36
CA ARG A 631 -14.23 43.41 14.54
C ARG A 631 -13.35 43.95 13.42
N TYR A 632 -12.06 44.13 13.67
CA TYR A 632 -11.21 44.94 12.80
C TYR A 632 -10.01 44.24 12.19
N ILE A 633 -9.59 43.04 12.59
CA ILE A 633 -8.35 42.42 12.10
C ILE A 633 -8.28 42.31 10.57
N GLY A 634 -9.40 41.98 9.92
CA GLY A 634 -9.48 41.92 8.46
C GLY A 634 -9.26 43.28 7.79
N ALA A 635 -9.93 44.30 8.25
CA ALA A 635 -9.80 45.67 7.69
C ALA A 635 -8.46 46.33 8.06
N ALA A 636 -7.95 46.10 9.30
CA ALA A 636 -6.68 46.63 9.76
C ALA A 636 -5.49 46.06 8.98
N SER A 637 -5.55 44.78 8.61
CA SER A 637 -4.51 44.11 7.83
C SER A 637 -4.61 44.34 6.32
N THR A 638 -5.73 44.86 5.80
CA THR A 638 -5.91 45.12 4.37
C THR A 638 -5.88 46.60 4.02
N ARG A 639 -6.57 47.43 4.79
CA ARG A 639 -6.73 48.89 4.55
C ARG A 639 -6.46 49.69 5.81
N PRO A 640 -5.20 49.77 6.28
CA PRO A 640 -4.84 50.40 7.54
C PRO A 640 -5.30 51.86 7.68
N CYS A 641 -5.19 52.66 6.63
CA CYS A 641 -5.54 54.07 6.65
C CYS A 641 -7.01 54.34 7.05
N LEU A 642 -7.92 53.41 6.80
CA LEU A 642 -9.32 53.53 7.15
C LEU A 642 -9.62 53.19 8.61
N VAL A 643 -8.78 52.39 9.23
CA VAL A 643 -9.10 51.76 10.52
C VAL A 643 -8.24 52.33 11.67
N PHE A 644 -6.93 52.45 11.47
CA PHE A 644 -6.01 52.85 12.56
C PHE A 644 -6.28 54.23 13.17
N PRO A 645 -6.67 55.29 12.42
CA PRO A 645 -6.98 56.55 13.06
C PRO A 645 -8.11 56.46 14.09
N GLN A 646 -9.15 55.68 13.77
CA GLN A 646 -10.25 55.46 14.72
C GLN A 646 -9.86 54.60 15.88
N LEU A 647 -9.03 53.55 15.63
CA LEU A 647 -8.56 52.65 16.68
C LEU A 647 -7.66 53.38 17.69
N LEU A 648 -6.76 54.24 17.24
CA LEU A 648 -5.89 55.05 18.11
C LEU A 648 -6.74 56.03 18.96
N LYS A 649 -7.74 56.68 18.35
CA LYS A 649 -8.65 57.57 19.10
C LYS A 649 -9.41 56.82 20.19
N THR A 650 -9.92 55.61 19.88
CA THR A 650 -10.64 54.77 20.84
C THR A 650 -9.72 54.25 21.95
N ALA A 651 -8.49 53.86 21.59
CA ALA A 651 -7.50 53.33 22.54
C ALA A 651 -7.12 54.39 23.60
N GLN A 652 -7.12 55.69 23.27
CA GLN A 652 -6.87 56.75 24.25
C GLN A 652 -7.87 56.73 25.42
N PHE A 653 -9.17 56.46 25.13
CA PHE A 653 -10.17 56.28 26.18
C PHE A 653 -9.91 55.06 27.04
N HIS A 654 -9.49 53.94 26.44
CA HIS A 654 -9.16 52.73 27.17
C HIS A 654 -7.94 52.91 28.07
N ILE A 655 -6.88 53.50 27.54
CA ILE A 655 -5.64 53.80 28.26
C ILE A 655 -5.94 54.77 29.45
N SER A 656 -6.69 55.87 29.22
CA SER A 656 -7.06 56.82 30.25
C SER A 656 -7.93 56.18 31.34
N LYS A 657 -8.87 55.31 30.97
CA LYS A 657 -9.70 54.57 31.92
C LYS A 657 -8.84 53.66 32.81
N ARG A 658 -7.90 52.92 32.21
CA ARG A 658 -7.00 52.00 32.95
C ARG A 658 -6.00 52.71 33.81
N ALA A 659 -5.45 53.86 33.38
CA ALA A 659 -4.50 54.68 34.12
C ALA A 659 -5.10 55.20 35.43
N LYS A 660 -6.44 55.46 35.50
CA LYS A 660 -7.09 55.81 36.79
C LYS A 660 -7.00 54.72 37.85
N GLN A 661 -6.88 53.47 37.44
CA GLN A 661 -6.76 52.31 38.34
C GLN A 661 -5.32 51.86 38.57
N HIS A 662 -4.45 52.13 37.60
CA HIS A 662 -3.03 51.72 37.59
C HIS A 662 -2.16 52.89 37.15
N PRO A 663 -1.61 53.68 38.07
CA PRO A 663 -0.77 54.81 37.74
C PRO A 663 0.46 54.41 36.91
N GLY A 664 0.76 55.21 35.88
CA GLY A 664 1.88 54.92 34.95
C GLY A 664 1.53 53.99 33.78
N TYR A 665 0.31 53.47 33.71
CA TYR A 665 -0.14 52.63 32.59
C TYR A 665 -0.16 53.42 31.28
N ASP A 666 -0.64 54.64 31.28
CA ASP A 666 -0.65 55.57 30.17
C ASP A 666 0.74 55.88 29.64
N ILE A 667 1.70 56.12 30.52
CA ILE A 667 3.08 56.42 30.15
C ILE A 667 3.71 55.20 29.43
N ARG A 668 3.55 54.03 30.03
CA ARG A 668 4.09 52.78 29.46
C ARG A 668 3.48 52.50 28.08
N PHE A 669 2.16 52.61 27.93
CA PHE A 669 1.49 52.36 26.66
C PHE A 669 1.81 53.38 25.58
N SER A 670 1.83 54.69 25.95
CA SER A 670 2.20 55.75 25.02
C SER A 670 3.65 55.58 24.53
N ARG A 671 4.55 55.21 25.39
CA ARG A 671 5.95 54.90 25.01
C ARG A 671 6.05 53.77 24.03
N LEU A 672 5.31 52.66 24.25
CA LEU A 672 5.28 51.51 23.36
C LEU A 672 4.64 51.85 22.01
N VAL A 673 3.55 52.62 22.00
CA VAL A 673 2.93 53.10 20.76
C VAL A 673 3.90 53.99 19.99
N SER A 674 4.60 54.92 20.68
CA SER A 674 5.60 55.79 20.06
C SER A 674 6.76 55.00 19.46
N GLU A 675 7.28 54.03 20.18
CA GLU A 675 8.34 53.09 19.69
C GLU A 675 7.91 52.40 18.39
N ILE A 676 6.71 51.86 18.36
CA ILE A 676 6.20 51.13 17.20
C ILE A 676 5.95 52.05 16.00
N MET A 677 5.48 53.28 16.26
CA MET A 677 5.15 54.27 15.22
C MET A 677 6.35 55.14 14.79
N ASP A 678 7.50 55.00 15.42
CA ASP A 678 8.67 55.79 15.10
C ASP A 678 9.03 55.70 13.61
N GLY A 679 9.21 56.85 12.93
CA GLY A 679 9.44 56.94 11.48
C GLY A 679 8.24 56.59 10.59
N MET A 680 7.07 56.26 11.13
CA MET A 680 5.85 56.03 10.34
C MET A 680 5.06 57.31 10.15
N THR A 681 5.22 57.96 8.99
CA THR A 681 4.60 59.25 8.69
C THR A 681 3.13 59.15 8.24
N ALA A 682 2.69 58.01 7.72
CA ALA A 682 1.32 57.79 7.26
C ALA A 682 0.97 56.29 7.27
N PHE A 683 -0.32 56.00 7.44
CA PHE A 683 -0.86 54.65 7.28
C PHE A 683 -1.02 54.32 5.80
N PRO A 684 -0.52 53.15 5.31
CA PRO A 684 -0.70 52.73 3.93
C PRO A 684 -2.19 52.59 3.57
N PRO A 685 -2.60 52.97 2.34
CA PRO A 685 -3.99 52.81 1.92
C PRO A 685 -4.38 51.35 1.77
N VAL A 686 -3.45 50.49 1.31
CA VAL A 686 -3.62 49.05 1.11
C VAL A 686 -2.32 48.38 1.47
N LEU A 687 -2.39 47.21 2.09
CA LEU A 687 -1.24 46.32 2.29
C LEU A 687 -1.21 45.23 1.21
N SER A 688 -0.02 44.96 0.67
CA SER A 688 0.23 43.81 -0.20
C SER A 688 -0.07 42.48 0.51
N LEU A 689 -0.21 41.41 -0.21
CA LEU A 689 -0.43 40.08 0.38
C LEU A 689 0.72 39.69 1.33
N GLU A 690 1.97 40.01 0.96
CA GLU A 690 3.15 39.84 1.80
C GLU A 690 3.05 40.65 3.09
N ASP A 691 2.71 41.95 2.98
CA ASP A 691 2.60 42.82 4.14
C ASP A 691 1.44 42.42 5.06
N GLN A 692 0.35 41.83 4.53
CA GLN A 692 -0.70 41.24 5.35
C GLN A 692 -0.19 40.10 6.20
N GLY A 693 0.65 39.21 5.64
CA GLY A 693 1.30 38.15 6.41
C GLY A 693 2.26 38.70 7.48
N ARG A 694 3.06 39.72 7.11
CA ARG A 694 3.93 40.39 8.09
C ARG A 694 3.11 41.09 9.19
N PHE A 695 1.94 41.62 8.87
CA PHE A 695 1.00 42.13 9.86
C PHE A 695 0.57 41.04 10.85
N MET A 696 0.20 39.87 10.36
CA MET A 696 -0.21 38.76 11.25
C MET A 696 0.92 38.29 12.15
N LEU A 697 2.15 38.24 11.62
CA LEU A 697 3.34 37.91 12.45
C LEU A 697 3.63 38.99 13.50
N GLY A 698 3.63 40.26 13.13
CA GLY A 698 3.81 41.37 14.06
C GLY A 698 2.76 41.37 15.18
N TYR A 699 1.51 41.08 14.84
CA TYR A 699 0.44 40.87 15.80
C TYR A 699 0.70 39.70 16.73
N TYR A 700 1.08 38.56 16.18
CA TYR A 700 1.36 37.32 16.94
C TYR A 700 2.50 37.53 17.94
N HIS A 701 3.65 38.05 17.48
CA HIS A 701 4.84 38.25 18.30
C HIS A 701 4.60 39.30 19.42
N GLN A 702 3.96 40.44 19.08
CA GLN A 702 3.68 41.46 20.06
C GLN A 702 2.64 40.99 21.08
N ASN A 703 1.62 40.27 20.65
CA ASN A 703 0.63 39.70 21.55
C ASN A 703 1.27 38.73 22.55
N LYS A 704 2.18 37.83 22.08
CA LYS A 704 2.94 36.95 22.94
C LYS A 704 3.77 37.72 23.99
N ALA A 705 4.45 38.79 23.56
CA ALA A 705 5.27 39.62 24.45
C ALA A 705 4.46 40.39 25.51
N LEU A 706 3.19 40.70 25.18
CA LEU A 706 2.26 41.40 26.10
C LEU A 706 1.63 40.46 27.15
N TYR A 707 1.64 39.16 26.90
CA TYR A 707 1.11 38.13 27.79
C TYR A 707 2.21 37.07 28.10
N PRO A 708 3.29 37.48 28.84
CA PRO A 708 4.33 36.50 29.23
C PRO A 708 3.67 35.46 30.12
N GLN A 709 3.99 34.20 29.84
CA GLN A 709 3.61 33.11 30.74
C GLN A 709 4.45 33.21 32.00
N LYS A 710 3.84 32.98 33.17
CA LYS A 710 4.59 32.74 34.38
C LYS A 710 5.37 31.45 34.18
N THR A 711 6.67 31.49 34.18
CA THR A 711 7.53 30.32 34.27
C THR A 711 7.32 29.66 35.60
N ALA A 712 7.56 28.35 35.73
CA ALA A 712 7.42 27.63 36.98
C ALA A 712 8.32 28.25 38.10
N ASP A 713 9.43 28.91 37.73
CA ASP A 713 10.30 29.62 38.61
C ASP A 713 9.71 30.91 39.19
N ASP A 714 8.68 31.51 38.57
CA ASP A 714 8.00 32.71 39.10
C ASP A 714 6.86 32.34 40.09
N ALA A 715 6.60 31.05 40.31
CA ALA A 715 5.59 30.59 41.28
C ALA A 715 6.17 30.32 42.68
N GLU A 716 7.50 30.37 42.86
CA GLU A 716 8.21 30.16 44.14
C GLU A 716 8.74 31.47 44.76
N ASN A 717 8.45 32.64 44.18
CA ASN A 717 8.79 33.95 44.79
C ASN A 717 7.54 34.75 45.21
#